data_e6605ae49198597f50f8f8b4abd4af76
#
_entry.id   e6605ae49198597f50f8f8b4abd4af76
#
_cell.length_a   1.000
_cell.length_b   1.000
_cell.length_c   1.000
_cell.angle_alpha   90.00
_cell.angle_beta   90.00
_cell.angle_gamma   90.00
#
_symmetry.space_group_name_H-M   'P 1'
#
loop_
_entity.id
_entity.type
_entity.pdbx_description
1 polymer ?
#
loop_
_entity_poly.entity_id
_entity_poly.type
_entity_poly.pdbx_seq_one_letter_code
_entity_poly.pdbx_strand_id
1 'polypeptide(L)'
;MQNIKLNIAGMTCVNCSNAIERVTKKIAGVLDAKVSFANGSGEFIIENAEVQAAIEEKIKKLGYGVAKDLAEFEAKREKHILNLRRNFLAAAAFSAVIMALEMSEQPSVAKSAIMLALAFITIATCGRDFFIHAYGALKNKNFDMNVLVALGTSTAFAYSLGVFIAGERLPENMRHLYVSGAAMITAFVLLGKFLEERSKAHAGDYIKSLMDMSPKTALVLQKDGSALEVDAASLKIDDIAVVKSGYVVPCDGVVINGGAEIDTSMLTGESLPVYKKQGDEVNAGTINVNGYINVKVTKLASQTLLSQILELLSDASSKKMPISRFADRVANIFVPSVIAIAVVTFFAWFALTGNALQGVLSAVCVLIISCPCALGLATPIAIVSSLSLGAKNGILIKNPEVLEVLGDVKYAIFDKTGTLTKGEISVNFTDINDENLAKIAALEAKSSHPISAAIVRYASELGLKILGDEKGFENIAGRGVKSDDDSVIAGNEALLSELGVQISAQAKEQIAKTQNEGNGVVLAAVDKIYVGFIALGDTVKEDAAQAMQSLKDASITPVMLTGDNAFTAKNVAGKLGVEKVFAGMLPNEKFETIKRLQEEGAVLFVGDGINDAASLKQANVGIAMSSGADIAKEAGDVVLVKNDLKSAVATINLANETMKTIKQNLFWAFVYNAVCIPVAAGVLAPLGLMLTPVYGAAAMCFSSVTVVLNSIRLRFKQI
;
A
#
# COMPACT_ATOMS: atom_id res chain seq x y z
N MET A 1 7.10 27.36 6.80
CA MET A 1 7.50 25.95 6.59
C MET A 1 6.66 25.39 5.47
N GLN A 2 7.29 24.82 4.47
CA GLN A 2 6.61 24.23 3.31
C GLN A 2 7.12 22.81 3.12
N ASN A 3 6.20 21.85 2.86
CA ASN A 3 6.57 20.50 2.49
C ASN A 3 6.56 20.40 0.97
N ILE A 4 7.68 19.98 0.37
CA ILE A 4 7.80 19.75 -1.07
C ILE A 4 8.13 18.31 -1.36
N LYS A 5 7.53 17.78 -2.42
CA LYS A 5 7.77 16.43 -2.91
C LYS A 5 8.41 16.49 -4.30
N LEU A 6 9.55 15.84 -4.46
CA LEU A 6 10.30 15.80 -5.72
C LEU A 6 10.43 14.35 -6.20
N ASN A 7 10.23 14.12 -7.49
CA ASN A 7 10.47 12.83 -8.13
C ASN A 7 11.93 12.77 -8.60
N ILE A 8 12.70 11.80 -8.08
CA ILE A 8 14.15 11.68 -8.28
C ILE A 8 14.46 10.44 -9.10
N ALA A 9 14.89 10.63 -10.33
CA ALA A 9 15.25 9.55 -11.26
C ALA A 9 16.73 9.19 -11.16
N GLY A 10 17.07 7.91 -11.42
CA GLY A 10 18.44 7.42 -11.51
C GLY A 10 19.02 6.89 -10.20
N MET A 11 18.26 6.84 -9.12
CA MET A 11 18.68 6.14 -7.89
C MET A 11 18.72 4.64 -8.16
N THR A 12 19.85 3.99 -7.84
CA THR A 12 20.06 2.57 -8.12
C THR A 12 20.10 1.69 -6.87
N CYS A 13 20.13 2.30 -5.68
CA CYS A 13 20.18 1.56 -4.41
C CYS A 13 19.78 2.45 -3.24
N VAL A 14 19.53 1.82 -2.09
CA VAL A 14 19.20 2.54 -0.84
C VAL A 14 20.31 3.52 -0.41
N ASN A 15 21.58 3.17 -0.68
CA ASN A 15 22.68 4.09 -0.37
C ASN A 15 22.63 5.37 -1.19
N CYS A 16 22.07 5.34 -2.41
CA CYS A 16 21.82 6.53 -3.22
C CYS A 16 20.81 7.46 -2.53
N SER A 17 19.68 6.94 -2.07
CA SER A 17 18.68 7.72 -1.34
C SER A 17 19.24 8.28 -0.03
N ASN A 18 19.98 7.49 0.73
CA ASN A 18 20.63 7.93 1.96
C ASN A 18 21.69 9.03 1.71
N ALA A 19 22.41 8.95 0.59
CA ALA A 19 23.38 9.97 0.19
C ALA A 19 22.68 11.29 -0.15
N ILE A 20 21.58 11.25 -0.92
CA ILE A 20 20.78 12.44 -1.25
C ILE A 20 20.22 13.04 0.04
N GLU A 21 19.60 12.26 0.90
CA GLU A 21 19.03 12.70 2.17
C GLU A 21 20.08 13.40 3.06
N ARG A 22 21.25 12.78 3.23
CA ARG A 22 22.35 13.34 4.03
C ARG A 22 22.91 14.64 3.46
N VAL A 23 22.99 14.76 2.13
CA VAL A 23 23.58 15.92 1.47
C VAL A 23 22.58 17.07 1.42
N THR A 24 21.29 16.79 1.21
CA THR A 24 20.23 17.81 1.19
C THR A 24 19.92 18.35 2.58
N LYS A 25 19.97 17.54 3.64
CA LYS A 25 19.87 18.00 5.05
C LYS A 25 20.96 19.01 5.45
N LYS A 26 22.05 19.11 4.70
CA LYS A 26 23.11 20.10 4.96
C LYS A 26 22.89 21.44 4.26
N ILE A 27 21.87 21.57 3.44
CA ILE A 27 21.52 22.83 2.76
C ILE A 27 20.82 23.74 3.77
N ALA A 28 21.25 24.99 3.87
CA ALA A 28 20.62 25.97 4.74
C ALA A 28 19.16 26.16 4.33
N GLY A 29 18.23 26.13 5.28
CA GLY A 29 16.79 26.22 5.05
C GLY A 29 16.08 24.89 4.79
N VAL A 30 16.79 23.75 4.81
CA VAL A 30 16.19 22.41 4.84
C VAL A 30 16.10 21.93 6.28
N LEU A 31 14.89 21.77 6.79
CA LEU A 31 14.60 21.33 8.17
C LEU A 31 14.59 19.80 8.30
N ASP A 32 14.03 19.11 7.31
CA ASP A 32 14.07 17.65 7.22
C ASP A 32 14.05 17.19 5.76
N ALA A 33 14.60 16.02 5.50
CA ALA A 33 14.61 15.39 4.19
C ALA A 33 14.45 13.88 4.35
N LYS A 34 13.53 13.30 3.61
CA LYS A 34 13.27 11.86 3.53
C LYS A 34 13.28 11.46 2.07
N VAL A 35 14.16 10.55 1.69
CA VAL A 35 14.30 10.11 0.29
C VAL A 35 14.05 8.61 0.20
N SER A 36 13.11 8.21 -0.64
CA SER A 36 12.77 6.82 -0.92
C SER A 36 13.37 6.37 -2.25
N PHE A 37 14.23 5.36 -2.19
CA PHE A 37 14.74 4.69 -3.36
C PHE A 37 13.67 3.88 -4.10
N ALA A 38 12.71 3.27 -3.35
CA ALA A 38 11.69 2.39 -3.90
C ALA A 38 10.77 3.10 -4.92
N ASN A 39 10.39 4.33 -4.60
CA ASN A 39 9.47 5.12 -5.43
C ASN A 39 10.18 6.17 -6.28
N GLY A 40 11.47 6.38 -6.05
CA GLY A 40 12.17 7.49 -6.67
C GLY A 40 11.67 8.86 -6.19
N SER A 41 11.21 9.00 -4.95
CA SER A 41 10.68 10.26 -4.41
C SER A 41 11.50 10.78 -3.24
N GLY A 42 11.50 12.10 -3.05
CA GLY A 42 12.07 12.78 -1.90
C GLY A 42 11.08 13.79 -1.34
N GLU A 43 10.86 13.75 -0.03
CA GLU A 43 10.06 14.72 0.72
C GLU A 43 11.01 15.62 1.50
N PHE A 44 10.84 16.92 1.37
CA PHE A 44 11.72 17.92 1.99
C PHE A 44 10.86 18.95 2.72
N ILE A 45 11.17 19.18 4.01
CA ILE A 45 10.58 20.26 4.77
C ILE A 45 11.53 21.45 4.68
N ILE A 46 11.07 22.54 4.05
CA ILE A 46 11.87 23.73 3.75
C ILE A 46 11.28 24.99 4.42
N GLU A 47 12.14 25.96 4.69
CA GLU A 47 11.73 27.23 5.27
C GLU A 47 11.02 28.13 4.26
N ASN A 48 11.53 28.18 3.02
CA ASN A 48 10.99 29.00 1.93
C ASN A 48 11.15 28.31 0.56
N ALA A 49 10.42 28.77 -0.46
CA ALA A 49 10.41 28.18 -1.79
C ALA A 49 11.75 28.29 -2.55
N GLU A 50 12.62 29.24 -2.20
CA GLU A 50 13.91 29.43 -2.86
C GLU A 50 14.88 28.26 -2.61
N VAL A 51 14.71 27.57 -1.47
CA VAL A 51 15.52 26.40 -1.09
C VAL A 51 15.29 25.23 -2.04
N GLN A 52 14.13 25.12 -2.68
CA GLN A 52 13.82 24.05 -3.64
C GLN A 52 14.84 24.01 -4.79
N ALA A 53 15.16 25.14 -5.38
CA ALA A 53 16.13 25.22 -6.48
C ALA A 53 17.52 24.71 -6.05
N ALA A 54 17.95 25.03 -4.84
CA ALA A 54 19.22 24.55 -4.28
C ALA A 54 19.22 23.04 -4.05
N ILE A 55 18.07 22.44 -3.61
CA ILE A 55 17.90 20.99 -3.47
C ILE A 55 18.01 20.32 -4.85
N GLU A 56 17.27 20.82 -5.85
CA GLU A 56 17.30 20.26 -7.21
C GLU A 56 18.69 20.32 -7.84
N GLU A 57 19.39 21.45 -7.69
CA GLU A 57 20.76 21.59 -8.19
C GLU A 57 21.72 20.61 -7.51
N LYS A 58 21.55 20.41 -6.20
CA LYS A 58 22.38 19.50 -5.43
C LYS A 58 22.15 18.04 -5.83
N ILE A 59 20.89 17.65 -6.05
CA ILE A 59 20.52 16.32 -6.56
C ILE A 59 21.14 16.09 -7.95
N LYS A 60 21.05 17.07 -8.85
CA LYS A 60 21.68 17.01 -10.18
C LYS A 60 23.21 16.90 -10.11
N LYS A 61 23.87 17.60 -9.19
CA LYS A 61 25.32 17.51 -8.95
C LYS A 61 25.76 16.14 -8.42
N LEU A 62 24.86 15.39 -7.77
CA LEU A 62 25.10 14.01 -7.36
C LEU A 62 24.91 12.99 -8.51
N GLY A 63 24.50 13.45 -9.70
CA GLY A 63 24.27 12.61 -10.88
C GLY A 63 22.86 12.08 -11.03
N TYR A 64 21.89 12.58 -10.24
CA TYR A 64 20.50 12.17 -10.30
C TYR A 64 19.62 13.19 -11.04
N GLY A 65 18.54 12.71 -11.66
CA GLY A 65 17.57 13.57 -12.33
C GLY A 65 16.41 13.94 -11.39
N VAL A 66 15.88 15.15 -11.53
CA VAL A 66 14.62 15.54 -10.90
C VAL A 66 13.56 15.64 -11.98
N ALA A 67 12.37 15.06 -11.75
CA ALA A 67 11.21 15.14 -12.64
C ALA A 67 10.16 16.08 -12.02
N LYS A 68 9.52 16.89 -12.87
CA LYS A 68 8.52 17.88 -12.43
C LYS A 68 7.18 17.24 -12.04
N ASP A 69 6.83 16.19 -12.75
CA ASP A 69 5.61 15.43 -12.52
C ASP A 69 5.87 13.91 -12.65
N LEU A 70 4.84 13.13 -12.36
CA LEU A 70 4.93 11.69 -12.36
C LEU A 70 5.02 11.12 -13.79
N ALA A 71 4.42 11.78 -14.77
CA ALA A 71 4.49 11.36 -16.18
C ALA A 71 5.92 11.52 -16.73
N GLU A 72 6.58 12.64 -16.43
CA GLU A 72 7.99 12.86 -16.77
C GLU A 72 8.90 11.85 -16.05
N PHE A 73 8.59 11.51 -14.79
CA PHE A 73 9.32 10.50 -14.03
C PHE A 73 9.22 9.13 -14.67
N GLU A 74 8.02 8.68 -15.02
CA GLU A 74 7.80 7.38 -15.70
C GLU A 74 8.46 7.34 -17.08
N ALA A 75 8.37 8.40 -17.87
CA ALA A 75 9.05 8.49 -19.16
C ALA A 75 10.59 8.39 -19.01
N LYS A 76 11.17 9.05 -18.01
CA LYS A 76 12.60 8.96 -17.68
C LYS A 76 12.99 7.55 -17.24
N ARG A 77 12.15 6.90 -16.44
CA ARG A 77 12.35 5.52 -15.96
C ARG A 77 12.32 4.52 -17.12
N GLU A 78 11.34 4.63 -17.99
CA GLU A 78 11.22 3.77 -19.17
C GLU A 78 12.43 3.91 -20.11
N LYS A 79 12.86 5.15 -20.36
CA LYS A 79 14.09 5.44 -21.10
C LYS A 79 15.33 4.85 -20.42
N HIS A 80 15.40 4.89 -19.10
CA HIS A 80 16.50 4.29 -18.35
C HIS A 80 16.54 2.77 -18.50
N ILE A 81 15.39 2.08 -18.40
CA ILE A 81 15.27 0.64 -18.62
C ILE A 81 15.69 0.25 -20.03
N LEU A 82 15.27 1.02 -21.05
CA LEU A 82 15.68 0.80 -22.45
C LEU A 82 17.19 0.98 -22.63
N ASN A 83 17.80 1.98 -21.99
CA ASN A 83 19.24 2.19 -22.02
C ASN A 83 19.99 1.05 -21.35
N LEU A 84 19.54 0.57 -20.19
CA LEU A 84 20.14 -0.60 -19.52
C LEU A 84 20.08 -1.84 -20.41
N ARG A 85 18.93 -2.09 -21.06
CA ARG A 85 18.79 -3.21 -22.01
C ARG A 85 19.78 -3.08 -23.18
N ARG A 86 19.89 -1.89 -23.78
CA ARG A 86 20.81 -1.64 -24.91
C ARG A 86 22.27 -1.85 -24.46
N ASN A 87 22.66 -1.28 -23.33
CA ASN A 87 24.03 -1.40 -22.80
C ASN A 87 24.36 -2.85 -22.44
N PHE A 88 23.41 -3.60 -21.86
CA PHE A 88 23.58 -5.04 -21.61
C PHE A 88 23.81 -5.82 -22.91
N LEU A 89 22.95 -5.62 -23.92
CA LEU A 89 23.09 -6.35 -25.20
C LEU A 89 24.40 -6.03 -25.90
N ALA A 90 24.85 -4.76 -25.87
CA ALA A 90 26.14 -4.35 -26.40
C ALA A 90 27.32 -4.99 -25.63
N ALA A 91 27.28 -4.95 -24.29
CA ALA A 91 28.30 -5.56 -23.44
C ALA A 91 28.36 -7.09 -23.63
N ALA A 92 27.21 -7.76 -23.75
CA ALA A 92 27.13 -9.19 -24.01
C ALA A 92 27.71 -9.55 -25.40
N ALA A 93 27.41 -8.75 -26.43
CA ALA A 93 27.97 -8.94 -27.77
C ALA A 93 29.50 -8.78 -27.78
N PHE A 94 30.03 -7.71 -27.17
CA PHE A 94 31.49 -7.51 -27.06
C PHE A 94 32.12 -8.62 -26.23
N SER A 95 31.54 -9.06 -25.13
CA SER A 95 32.03 -10.17 -24.32
C SER A 95 32.09 -11.48 -25.09
N ALA A 96 31.07 -11.77 -25.92
CA ALA A 96 31.03 -12.95 -26.75
C ALA A 96 32.14 -12.93 -27.82
N VAL A 97 32.40 -11.76 -28.43
CA VAL A 97 33.49 -11.59 -29.40
C VAL A 97 34.83 -11.79 -28.72
N ILE A 98 35.06 -11.20 -27.53
CA ILE A 98 36.29 -11.36 -26.75
C ILE A 98 36.52 -12.86 -26.42
N MET A 99 35.47 -13.56 -25.96
CA MET A 99 35.54 -14.98 -25.62
C MET A 99 35.83 -15.86 -26.87
N ALA A 100 35.21 -15.56 -28.00
CA ALA A 100 35.50 -16.26 -29.24
C ALA A 100 36.96 -16.05 -29.71
N LEU A 101 37.49 -14.83 -29.56
CA LEU A 101 38.91 -14.56 -29.80
C LEU A 101 39.78 -15.32 -28.82
N GLU A 102 39.45 -15.37 -27.54
CA GLU A 102 40.22 -16.08 -26.50
C GLU A 102 40.34 -17.59 -26.80
N MET A 103 39.26 -18.21 -27.28
CA MET A 103 39.19 -19.64 -27.64
C MET A 103 39.99 -20.00 -28.89
N SER A 104 40.39 -19.06 -29.71
CA SER A 104 41.15 -19.31 -30.92
C SER A 104 42.64 -19.63 -30.55
N GLU A 105 43.20 -20.70 -31.07
CA GLU A 105 44.51 -21.28 -30.64
C GLU A 105 45.75 -20.46 -31.04
N GLN A 106 45.63 -19.41 -31.88
CA GLN A 106 46.80 -18.64 -32.33
C GLN A 106 47.08 -17.44 -31.39
N PRO A 107 48.16 -17.48 -30.58
CA PRO A 107 48.58 -16.33 -29.80
C PRO A 107 49.18 -15.27 -30.73
N SER A 108 48.60 -14.06 -30.71
CA SER A 108 49.08 -12.90 -31.46
C SER A 108 48.96 -11.65 -30.62
N VAL A 109 49.98 -10.79 -30.65
CA VAL A 109 49.97 -9.48 -29.98
C VAL A 109 48.79 -8.63 -30.49
N ALA A 110 48.50 -8.68 -31.80
CA ALA A 110 47.38 -7.98 -32.39
C ALA A 110 46.02 -8.47 -31.82
N LYS A 111 45.86 -9.77 -31.60
CA LYS A 111 44.67 -10.36 -30.98
C LYS A 111 44.46 -9.86 -29.55
N SER A 112 45.55 -9.91 -28.74
CA SER A 112 45.50 -9.40 -27.36
C SER A 112 45.16 -7.89 -27.29
N ALA A 113 45.75 -7.11 -28.21
CA ALA A 113 45.45 -5.69 -28.33
C ALA A 113 43.97 -5.42 -28.70
N ILE A 114 43.39 -6.19 -29.64
CA ILE A 114 41.98 -6.11 -30.00
C ILE A 114 41.07 -6.46 -28.82
N MET A 115 41.37 -7.53 -28.09
CA MET A 115 40.62 -7.96 -26.92
C MET A 115 40.62 -6.87 -25.82
N LEU A 116 41.81 -6.28 -25.53
CA LEU A 116 41.94 -5.17 -24.57
C LEU A 116 41.17 -3.95 -25.04
N ALA A 117 41.22 -3.58 -26.32
CA ALA A 117 40.46 -2.44 -26.86
C ALA A 117 38.95 -2.65 -26.73
N LEU A 118 38.44 -3.87 -27.07
CA LEU A 118 37.04 -4.21 -26.92
C LEU A 118 36.58 -4.19 -25.46
N ALA A 119 37.38 -4.71 -24.54
CA ALA A 119 37.08 -4.66 -23.10
C ALA A 119 37.05 -3.21 -22.58
N PHE A 120 38.04 -2.38 -23.00
CA PHE A 120 38.05 -0.97 -22.66
C PHE A 120 36.80 -0.25 -23.17
N ILE A 121 36.39 -0.47 -24.42
CA ILE A 121 35.17 0.06 -25.01
C ILE A 121 33.94 -0.38 -24.18
N THR A 122 33.86 -1.68 -23.83
CA THR A 122 32.76 -2.21 -23.02
C THR A 122 32.66 -1.49 -21.67
N ILE A 123 33.79 -1.35 -20.97
CA ILE A 123 33.84 -0.71 -19.66
C ILE A 123 33.54 0.80 -19.79
N ALA A 124 34.16 1.48 -20.75
CA ALA A 124 34.06 2.95 -20.90
C ALA A 124 32.71 3.41 -21.46
N THR A 125 32.02 2.59 -22.27
CA THR A 125 30.72 2.95 -22.86
C THR A 125 29.55 2.31 -22.11
N CYS A 126 29.52 0.98 -22.02
CA CYS A 126 28.41 0.26 -21.39
C CYS A 126 28.45 0.37 -19.84
N GLY A 127 29.65 0.33 -19.26
CA GLY A 127 29.89 0.44 -17.82
C GLY A 127 30.04 1.85 -17.28
N ARG A 128 30.00 2.88 -18.11
CA ARG A 128 30.29 4.28 -17.75
C ARG A 128 29.58 4.74 -16.49
N ASP A 129 28.29 4.43 -16.36
CA ASP A 129 27.46 4.87 -15.25
C ASP A 129 27.96 4.33 -13.90
N PHE A 130 28.53 3.12 -13.87
CA PHE A 130 29.12 2.57 -12.64
C PHE A 130 30.29 3.41 -12.15
N PHE A 131 31.15 3.88 -13.05
CA PHE A 131 32.29 4.71 -12.69
C PHE A 131 31.91 6.12 -12.25
N ILE A 132 30.93 6.73 -12.91
CA ILE A 132 30.41 8.05 -12.52
C ILE A 132 29.82 7.98 -11.11
N HIS A 133 28.97 7.00 -10.85
CA HIS A 133 28.35 6.83 -9.55
C HIS A 133 29.36 6.41 -8.47
N ALA A 134 30.33 5.55 -8.79
CA ALA A 134 31.41 5.17 -7.89
C ALA A 134 32.26 6.38 -7.47
N TYR A 135 32.64 7.25 -8.42
CA TYR A 135 33.36 8.47 -8.11
C TYR A 135 32.57 9.41 -7.18
N GLY A 136 31.27 9.60 -7.47
CA GLY A 136 30.39 10.38 -6.62
C GLY A 136 30.25 9.79 -5.22
N ALA A 137 30.13 8.46 -5.12
CA ALA A 137 30.03 7.76 -3.86
C ALA A 137 31.31 7.87 -3.02
N LEU A 138 32.48 7.63 -3.61
CA LEU A 138 33.79 7.77 -2.93
C LEU A 138 34.02 9.19 -2.41
N LYS A 139 33.70 10.22 -3.23
CA LYS A 139 33.83 11.61 -2.82
C LYS A 139 33.01 11.95 -1.59
N ASN A 140 31.83 11.30 -1.44
CA ASN A 140 30.94 11.48 -0.31
C ASN A 140 31.18 10.46 0.82
N LYS A 141 32.28 9.69 0.79
CA LYS A 141 32.63 8.62 1.76
C LYS A 141 31.49 7.60 1.91
N ASN A 142 30.82 7.30 0.82
CA ASN A 142 29.76 6.30 0.75
C ASN A 142 30.23 5.13 -0.10
N PHE A 143 30.26 3.94 0.48
CA PHE A 143 30.69 2.73 -0.21
C PHE A 143 29.44 1.99 -0.69
N ASP A 144 29.20 2.02 -1.99
CA ASP A 144 28.04 1.36 -2.62
C ASP A 144 28.49 0.26 -3.59
N MET A 145 27.52 -0.40 -4.20
CA MET A 145 27.73 -1.42 -5.20
C MET A 145 28.57 -0.92 -6.40
N ASN A 146 28.36 0.34 -6.83
CA ASN A 146 29.05 0.87 -7.99
C ASN A 146 30.57 0.96 -7.72
N VAL A 147 30.95 1.25 -6.47
CA VAL A 147 32.35 1.25 -6.04
C VAL A 147 32.96 -0.16 -6.14
N LEU A 148 32.25 -1.21 -5.66
CA LEU A 148 32.73 -2.59 -5.72
C LEU A 148 32.88 -3.07 -7.17
N VAL A 149 31.88 -2.79 -8.02
CA VAL A 149 31.92 -3.16 -9.44
C VAL A 149 33.03 -2.40 -10.18
N ALA A 150 33.13 -1.08 -9.98
CA ALA A 150 34.17 -0.27 -10.60
C ALA A 150 35.59 -0.73 -10.17
N LEU A 151 35.76 -1.03 -8.87
CA LEU A 151 37.05 -1.56 -8.36
C LEU A 151 37.36 -2.91 -8.96
N GLY A 152 36.40 -3.85 -8.96
CA GLY A 152 36.59 -5.20 -9.50
C GLY A 152 36.90 -5.21 -10.99
N THR A 153 36.14 -4.47 -11.81
CA THR A 153 36.37 -4.38 -13.26
C THR A 153 37.67 -3.66 -13.60
N SER A 154 37.99 -2.55 -12.88
CA SER A 154 39.24 -1.84 -13.05
C SER A 154 40.45 -2.69 -12.72
N THR A 155 40.38 -3.45 -11.61
CA THR A 155 41.48 -4.34 -11.19
C THR A 155 41.70 -5.46 -12.21
N ALA A 156 40.63 -6.10 -12.70
CA ALA A 156 40.71 -7.14 -13.73
C ALA A 156 41.28 -6.61 -15.06
N PHE A 157 40.86 -5.41 -15.47
CA PHE A 157 41.37 -4.76 -16.67
C PHE A 157 42.83 -4.31 -16.51
N ALA A 158 43.17 -3.63 -15.40
CA ALA A 158 44.55 -3.17 -15.12
C ALA A 158 45.53 -4.31 -15.03
N TYR A 159 45.15 -5.45 -14.42
CA TYR A 159 45.94 -6.67 -14.44
C TYR A 159 46.21 -7.14 -15.87
N SER A 160 45.15 -7.26 -16.70
CA SER A 160 45.29 -7.72 -18.08
C SER A 160 46.17 -6.77 -18.93
N LEU A 161 46.06 -5.48 -18.70
CA LEU A 161 46.91 -4.46 -19.34
C LEU A 161 48.37 -4.59 -18.87
N GLY A 162 48.58 -4.83 -17.57
CA GLY A 162 49.91 -5.08 -17.01
C GLY A 162 50.58 -6.33 -17.62
N VAL A 163 49.81 -7.40 -17.75
CA VAL A 163 50.25 -8.64 -18.42
C VAL A 163 50.65 -8.40 -19.90
N PHE A 164 49.81 -7.63 -20.60
CA PHE A 164 50.09 -7.27 -22.00
C PHE A 164 51.36 -6.44 -22.17
N ILE A 165 51.61 -5.48 -21.27
CA ILE A 165 52.80 -4.60 -21.32
C ILE A 165 54.05 -5.35 -20.88
N ALA A 166 53.98 -6.16 -19.80
CA ALA A 166 55.12 -6.86 -19.25
C ALA A 166 55.56 -8.07 -20.11
N GLY A 167 54.60 -8.67 -20.86
CA GLY A 167 54.82 -9.73 -21.83
C GLY A 167 55.69 -10.87 -21.29
N GLU A 168 56.77 -11.15 -21.99
CA GLU A 168 57.71 -12.26 -21.67
C GLU A 168 58.50 -12.10 -20.37
N ARG A 169 58.46 -10.90 -19.73
CA ARG A 169 59.14 -10.67 -18.44
C ARG A 169 58.40 -11.33 -17.26
N LEU A 170 57.15 -11.79 -17.47
CA LEU A 170 56.40 -12.49 -16.45
C LEU A 170 56.59 -14.01 -16.54
N PRO A 171 56.51 -14.73 -15.40
CA PRO A 171 56.43 -16.20 -15.38
C PRO A 171 55.26 -16.71 -16.23
N GLU A 172 55.37 -17.89 -16.84
CA GLU A 172 54.33 -18.46 -17.73
C GLU A 172 52.97 -18.55 -17.07
N ASN A 173 52.91 -18.92 -15.81
CA ASN A 173 51.68 -19.02 -15.02
C ASN A 173 50.99 -17.67 -14.74
N MET A 174 51.64 -16.53 -15.04
CA MET A 174 51.09 -15.18 -14.87
C MET A 174 50.74 -14.49 -16.20
N ARG A 175 50.99 -15.13 -17.34
CA ARG A 175 50.79 -14.51 -18.68
C ARG A 175 49.35 -14.57 -19.19
N HIS A 176 48.41 -15.14 -18.41
CA HIS A 176 47.01 -15.22 -18.82
C HIS A 176 46.31 -13.86 -18.71
N LEU A 177 45.75 -13.40 -19.84
CA LEU A 177 44.90 -12.21 -19.87
C LEU A 177 43.51 -12.56 -19.26
N TYR A 178 42.99 -11.68 -18.43
CA TYR A 178 41.65 -11.83 -17.84
C TYR A 178 40.68 -10.78 -18.40
N VAL A 179 40.78 -10.53 -19.71
CA VAL A 179 40.02 -9.48 -20.43
C VAL A 179 38.57 -9.86 -20.57
N SER A 180 38.29 -11.12 -20.92
CA SER A 180 36.92 -11.66 -20.99
C SER A 180 36.19 -11.52 -19.67
N GLY A 181 36.87 -11.76 -18.55
CA GLY A 181 36.32 -11.61 -17.23
C GLY A 181 35.82 -10.21 -16.95
N ALA A 182 36.62 -9.17 -17.24
CA ALA A 182 36.23 -7.78 -17.03
C ALA A 182 35.00 -7.37 -17.86
N ALA A 183 34.92 -7.80 -19.13
CA ALA A 183 33.78 -7.53 -20.00
C ALA A 183 32.51 -8.28 -19.55
N MET A 184 32.65 -9.58 -19.19
CA MET A 184 31.53 -10.40 -18.71
C MET A 184 30.98 -9.94 -17.38
N ILE A 185 31.81 -9.48 -16.44
CA ILE A 185 31.37 -8.88 -15.19
C ILE A 185 30.48 -7.68 -15.48
N THR A 186 30.91 -6.78 -16.39
CA THR A 186 30.13 -5.61 -16.80
C THR A 186 28.77 -6.03 -17.39
N ALA A 187 28.75 -7.06 -18.27
CA ALA A 187 27.55 -7.57 -18.88
C ALA A 187 26.57 -8.17 -17.84
N PHE A 188 27.04 -9.02 -16.92
CA PHE A 188 26.19 -9.63 -15.88
C PHE A 188 25.64 -8.60 -14.90
N VAL A 189 26.45 -7.61 -14.52
CA VAL A 189 25.98 -6.54 -13.64
C VAL A 189 24.90 -5.69 -14.33
N LEU A 190 25.06 -5.39 -15.62
CA LEU A 190 24.03 -4.69 -16.41
C LEU A 190 22.77 -5.53 -16.58
N LEU A 191 22.87 -6.84 -16.78
CA LEU A 191 21.74 -7.75 -16.80
C LEU A 191 21.00 -7.73 -15.48
N GLY A 192 21.72 -7.86 -14.37
CA GLY A 192 21.13 -7.79 -13.03
C GLY A 192 20.37 -6.49 -12.82
N LYS A 193 20.95 -5.34 -13.16
CA LYS A 193 20.28 -4.04 -13.07
C LYS A 193 19.07 -3.89 -14.00
N PHE A 194 19.16 -4.39 -15.22
CA PHE A 194 18.02 -4.38 -16.14
C PHE A 194 16.85 -5.19 -15.60
N LEU A 195 17.10 -6.41 -15.11
CA LEU A 195 16.06 -7.26 -14.52
C LEU A 195 15.48 -6.65 -13.25
N GLU A 196 16.32 -6.04 -12.41
CA GLU A 196 15.93 -5.33 -11.21
C GLU A 196 14.98 -4.17 -11.53
N GLU A 197 15.37 -3.23 -12.43
CA GLU A 197 14.58 -2.06 -12.78
C GLU A 197 13.26 -2.43 -13.49
N ARG A 198 13.29 -3.43 -14.37
CA ARG A 198 12.10 -3.97 -15.01
C ARG A 198 11.12 -4.55 -13.98
N SER A 199 11.63 -5.25 -12.99
CA SER A 199 10.79 -5.89 -11.97
C SER A 199 10.20 -4.90 -10.97
N LYS A 200 10.95 -3.85 -10.62
CA LYS A 200 10.41 -2.72 -9.84
C LYS A 200 9.27 -2.03 -10.57
N ALA A 201 9.38 -1.85 -11.89
CA ALA A 201 8.30 -1.29 -12.69
C ALA A 201 7.03 -2.12 -12.55
N HIS A 202 7.13 -3.45 -12.67
CA HIS A 202 5.97 -4.35 -12.54
C HIS A 202 5.38 -4.40 -11.13
N ALA A 203 6.18 -4.21 -10.07
CA ALA A 203 5.67 -4.22 -8.70
C ALA A 203 4.60 -3.12 -8.45
N GLY A 204 4.69 -1.98 -9.14
CA GLY A 204 3.76 -0.86 -9.07
C GLY A 204 2.64 -0.85 -10.13
N ASP A 205 2.45 -1.91 -10.92
CA ASP A 205 1.50 -1.92 -12.05
C ASP A 205 0.06 -1.58 -11.65
N TYR A 206 -0.39 -2.00 -10.46
CA TYR A 206 -1.74 -1.67 -9.99
C TYR A 206 -1.91 -0.17 -9.72
N ILE A 207 -0.92 0.46 -9.08
CA ILE A 207 -0.93 1.92 -8.84
C ILE A 207 -0.94 2.65 -10.20
N LYS A 208 -0.16 2.16 -11.16
CA LYS A 208 -0.14 2.68 -12.53
C LYS A 208 -1.51 2.52 -13.21
N SER A 209 -2.14 1.35 -13.10
CA SER A 209 -3.48 1.13 -13.69
C SER A 209 -4.53 2.06 -13.09
N LEU A 210 -4.49 2.33 -11.77
CA LEU A 210 -5.36 3.33 -11.15
C LEU A 210 -5.12 4.74 -11.70
N MET A 211 -3.85 5.11 -11.94
CA MET A 211 -3.52 6.40 -12.55
C MET A 211 -3.99 6.50 -14.01
N ASP A 212 -3.86 5.43 -14.78
CA ASP A 212 -4.31 5.37 -16.18
C ASP A 212 -5.85 5.44 -16.29
N MET A 213 -6.58 5.10 -15.23
CA MET A 213 -8.04 5.25 -15.13
C MET A 213 -8.47 6.68 -14.76
N SER A 214 -7.55 7.53 -14.33
CA SER A 214 -7.88 8.94 -14.11
C SER A 214 -8.31 9.58 -15.43
N PRO A 215 -9.55 10.06 -15.55
CA PRO A 215 -10.06 10.60 -16.80
C PRO A 215 -9.27 11.87 -17.16
N LYS A 216 -8.87 11.96 -18.43
CA LYS A 216 -8.19 13.16 -18.96
C LYS A 216 -9.16 14.19 -19.45
N THR A 217 -10.30 13.73 -19.99
CA THR A 217 -11.35 14.60 -20.55
C THR A 217 -12.71 14.25 -19.97
N ALA A 218 -13.60 15.21 -19.96
CA ALA A 218 -14.98 15.10 -19.52
C ALA A 218 -15.92 15.78 -20.52
N LEU A 219 -17.10 15.20 -20.72
CA LEU A 219 -18.18 15.84 -21.48
C LEU A 219 -19.05 16.64 -20.52
N VAL A 220 -19.06 17.97 -20.65
CA VAL A 220 -19.86 18.86 -19.79
C VAL A 220 -21.08 19.35 -20.55
N LEU A 221 -22.26 19.20 -19.95
CA LEU A 221 -23.52 19.68 -20.51
C LEU A 221 -23.57 21.23 -20.39
N GLN A 222 -23.72 21.89 -21.52
CA GLN A 222 -23.85 23.33 -21.60
C GLN A 222 -25.32 23.76 -21.40
N LYS A 223 -25.53 25.03 -21.11
CA LYS A 223 -26.88 25.60 -20.92
C LYS A 223 -27.79 25.51 -22.15
N ASP A 224 -27.19 25.36 -23.34
CA ASP A 224 -27.89 25.18 -24.61
C ASP A 224 -28.24 23.71 -24.91
N GLY A 225 -27.90 22.77 -24.00
CA GLY A 225 -28.11 21.34 -24.17
C GLY A 225 -27.03 20.62 -24.97
N SER A 226 -26.03 21.33 -25.46
CA SER A 226 -24.85 20.71 -26.12
C SER A 226 -23.87 20.13 -25.07
N ALA A 227 -23.11 19.11 -25.44
CA ALA A 227 -22.04 18.55 -24.62
C ALA A 227 -20.69 19.02 -25.17
N LEU A 228 -19.90 19.71 -24.35
CA LEU A 228 -18.56 20.17 -24.68
C LEU A 228 -17.52 19.27 -23.99
N GLU A 229 -16.54 18.82 -24.73
CA GLU A 229 -15.38 18.10 -24.17
C GLU A 229 -14.38 19.09 -23.57
N VAL A 230 -14.07 18.92 -22.29
CA VAL A 230 -13.14 19.74 -21.52
C VAL A 230 -12.10 18.86 -20.83
N ASP A 231 -11.01 19.46 -20.37
CA ASP A 231 -10.07 18.76 -19.48
C ASP A 231 -10.77 18.42 -18.16
N ALA A 232 -10.71 17.17 -17.72
CA ALA A 232 -11.34 16.71 -16.48
C ALA A 232 -10.82 17.48 -15.24
N ALA A 233 -9.55 17.94 -15.28
CA ALA A 233 -8.98 18.77 -14.22
C ALA A 233 -9.59 20.18 -14.13
N SER A 234 -10.28 20.63 -15.20
CA SER A 234 -10.94 21.94 -15.25
C SER A 234 -12.38 21.96 -14.74
N LEU A 235 -12.93 20.77 -14.40
CA LEU A 235 -14.29 20.64 -13.85
C LEU A 235 -14.45 21.45 -12.56
N LYS A 236 -15.58 22.11 -12.45
CA LYS A 236 -15.99 22.90 -11.27
C LYS A 236 -17.12 22.21 -10.54
N ILE A 237 -17.24 22.49 -9.26
CA ILE A 237 -18.41 22.08 -8.48
C ILE A 237 -19.66 22.64 -9.16
N ASP A 238 -20.74 21.84 -9.19
CA ASP A 238 -22.03 22.09 -9.85
C ASP A 238 -22.03 21.96 -11.39
N ASP A 239 -20.90 21.71 -12.06
CA ASP A 239 -20.90 21.31 -13.47
C ASP A 239 -21.65 19.98 -13.64
N ILE A 240 -22.25 19.77 -14.81
CA ILE A 240 -22.95 18.53 -15.14
C ILE A 240 -22.13 17.74 -16.14
N ALA A 241 -21.57 16.64 -15.69
CA ALA A 241 -20.82 15.72 -16.54
C ALA A 241 -21.75 14.65 -17.16
N VAL A 242 -21.59 14.41 -18.46
CA VAL A 242 -22.33 13.41 -19.22
C VAL A 242 -21.50 12.15 -19.34
N VAL A 243 -22.02 11.02 -18.83
CA VAL A 243 -21.31 9.72 -18.86
C VAL A 243 -22.12 8.70 -19.68
N LYS A 244 -21.61 8.35 -20.84
CA LYS A 244 -22.18 7.36 -21.75
C LYS A 244 -21.66 5.95 -21.44
N SER A 245 -22.36 4.92 -21.91
CA SER A 245 -21.90 3.54 -21.83
C SER A 245 -20.47 3.37 -22.43
N GLY A 246 -19.60 2.65 -21.73
CA GLY A 246 -18.19 2.45 -22.07
C GLY A 246 -17.25 3.57 -21.62
N TYR A 247 -17.76 4.67 -21.08
CA TYR A 247 -16.95 5.80 -20.63
C TYR A 247 -16.60 5.70 -19.14
N VAL A 248 -15.45 6.25 -18.80
CA VAL A 248 -15.03 6.42 -17.39
C VAL A 248 -15.76 7.62 -16.79
N VAL A 249 -16.22 7.50 -15.56
CA VAL A 249 -16.83 8.60 -14.80
C VAL A 249 -15.74 9.65 -14.49
N PRO A 250 -15.91 10.92 -14.92
CA PRO A 250 -14.84 11.91 -14.85
C PRO A 250 -14.67 12.61 -13.49
N CYS A 251 -15.63 12.47 -12.59
CA CYS A 251 -15.69 13.22 -11.32
C CYS A 251 -16.39 12.43 -10.23
N ASP A 252 -16.17 12.79 -8.97
CA ASP A 252 -17.07 12.41 -7.89
C ASP A 252 -18.30 13.31 -7.95
N GLY A 253 -19.48 12.72 -7.87
CA GLY A 253 -20.72 13.47 -7.97
C GLY A 253 -21.98 12.65 -7.71
N VAL A 254 -23.12 13.30 -7.87
CA VAL A 254 -24.45 12.72 -7.68
C VAL A 254 -25.17 12.62 -9.04
N VAL A 255 -25.78 11.49 -9.31
CA VAL A 255 -26.59 11.27 -10.51
C VAL A 255 -27.83 12.14 -10.44
N ILE A 256 -27.99 13.08 -11.39
CA ILE A 256 -29.16 13.97 -11.44
C ILE A 256 -30.22 13.51 -12.47
N ASN A 257 -29.81 12.70 -13.43
CA ASN A 257 -30.72 12.16 -14.46
C ASN A 257 -30.13 10.87 -15.05
N GLY A 258 -31.00 9.92 -15.41
CA GLY A 258 -30.66 8.65 -16.04
C GLY A 258 -30.44 7.52 -15.03
N GLY A 259 -29.90 6.42 -15.56
CA GLY A 259 -29.51 5.24 -14.80
C GLY A 259 -28.45 4.43 -15.55
N ALA A 260 -27.53 3.83 -14.83
CA ALA A 260 -26.41 3.09 -15.40
C ALA A 260 -25.89 1.98 -14.48
N GLU A 261 -25.37 0.94 -15.08
CA GLU A 261 -24.55 -0.07 -14.37
C GLU A 261 -23.11 0.40 -14.31
N ILE A 262 -22.60 0.65 -13.11
CA ILE A 262 -21.27 1.18 -12.87
C ILE A 262 -20.37 0.09 -12.31
N ASP A 263 -19.29 -0.21 -13.03
CA ASP A 263 -18.21 -1.07 -12.55
C ASP A 263 -17.30 -0.28 -11.60
N THR A 264 -17.33 -0.65 -10.33
CA THR A 264 -16.53 -0.05 -9.26
C THR A 264 -15.34 -0.94 -8.86
N SER A 265 -15.13 -2.08 -9.54
CA SER A 265 -14.21 -3.15 -9.15
C SER A 265 -12.78 -2.67 -8.88
N MET A 266 -12.31 -1.68 -9.64
CA MET A 266 -10.96 -1.13 -9.48
C MET A 266 -10.81 -0.26 -8.23
N LEU A 267 -11.88 0.31 -7.70
CA LEU A 267 -11.83 1.12 -6.46
C LEU A 267 -12.21 0.31 -5.23
N THR A 268 -13.27 -0.50 -5.35
CA THR A 268 -13.83 -1.25 -4.22
C THR A 268 -13.38 -2.71 -4.18
N GLY A 269 -12.91 -3.27 -5.31
CA GLY A 269 -12.60 -4.70 -5.46
C GLY A 269 -13.85 -5.59 -5.60
N GLU A 270 -15.04 -5.02 -5.84
CA GLU A 270 -16.28 -5.77 -6.09
C GLU A 270 -16.39 -6.10 -7.56
N SER A 271 -16.60 -7.39 -7.89
CA SER A 271 -16.59 -7.87 -9.27
C SER A 271 -17.88 -7.62 -10.05
N LEU A 272 -18.98 -7.30 -9.38
CA LEU A 272 -20.28 -7.08 -10.01
C LEU A 272 -20.56 -5.58 -10.15
N PRO A 273 -20.97 -5.11 -11.34
CA PRO A 273 -21.42 -3.75 -11.53
C PRO A 273 -22.63 -3.41 -10.64
N VAL A 274 -22.66 -2.20 -10.14
CA VAL A 274 -23.74 -1.69 -9.27
C VAL A 274 -24.64 -0.77 -10.09
N TYR A 275 -25.94 -0.99 -10.05
CA TYR A 275 -26.90 -0.10 -10.71
C TYR A 275 -27.03 1.21 -9.93
N LYS A 276 -26.80 2.33 -10.62
CA LYS A 276 -26.90 3.69 -10.09
C LYS A 276 -28.03 4.44 -10.78
N LYS A 277 -28.87 5.08 -9.98
CA LYS A 277 -30.04 5.88 -10.41
C LYS A 277 -29.95 7.31 -9.89
N GLN A 278 -30.93 8.12 -10.25
CA GLN A 278 -31.00 9.50 -9.75
C GLN A 278 -30.97 9.56 -8.22
N GLY A 279 -30.10 10.42 -7.69
CA GLY A 279 -29.84 10.59 -6.26
C GLY A 279 -28.65 9.78 -5.73
N ASP A 280 -28.17 8.79 -6.48
CA ASP A 280 -27.02 7.96 -6.06
C ASP A 280 -25.69 8.66 -6.34
N GLU A 281 -24.71 8.40 -5.47
CA GLU A 281 -23.32 8.87 -5.65
C GLU A 281 -22.54 7.97 -6.61
N VAL A 282 -21.66 8.59 -7.41
CA VAL A 282 -20.70 7.94 -8.29
C VAL A 282 -19.32 8.55 -8.11
N ASN A 283 -18.26 7.75 -8.31
CA ASN A 283 -16.89 8.15 -8.10
C ASN A 283 -16.09 8.19 -9.42
N ALA A 284 -15.17 9.14 -9.50
CA ALA A 284 -14.22 9.24 -10.62
C ALA A 284 -13.41 7.95 -10.79
N GLY A 285 -13.13 7.58 -12.05
CA GLY A 285 -12.36 6.38 -12.37
C GLY A 285 -13.18 5.09 -12.44
N THR A 286 -14.47 5.10 -12.08
CA THR A 286 -15.39 3.97 -12.31
C THR A 286 -15.88 3.95 -13.77
N ILE A 287 -16.29 2.79 -14.26
CA ILE A 287 -16.66 2.61 -15.67
C ILE A 287 -18.17 2.41 -15.78
N ASN A 288 -18.84 3.24 -16.61
CA ASN A 288 -20.21 2.99 -16.99
C ASN A 288 -20.26 1.83 -18.00
N VAL A 289 -20.70 0.66 -17.55
CA VAL A 289 -20.80 -0.54 -18.39
C VAL A 289 -21.99 -0.44 -19.33
N ASN A 290 -23.15 -0.01 -18.80
CA ASN A 290 -24.37 0.04 -19.56
C ASN A 290 -25.29 1.15 -19.02
N GLY A 291 -25.83 1.96 -19.91
CA GLY A 291 -26.74 3.05 -19.54
C GLY A 291 -26.16 4.43 -19.83
N TYR A 292 -26.87 5.45 -19.34
CA TYR A 292 -26.55 6.86 -19.53
C TYR A 292 -26.90 7.62 -18.25
N ILE A 293 -25.95 8.42 -17.75
CA ILE A 293 -26.17 9.25 -16.57
C ILE A 293 -25.60 10.65 -16.78
N ASN A 294 -26.29 11.62 -16.17
CA ASN A 294 -25.77 12.96 -15.95
C ASN A 294 -25.38 13.09 -14.49
N VAL A 295 -24.13 13.44 -14.24
CA VAL A 295 -23.52 13.51 -12.91
C VAL A 295 -23.26 14.98 -12.58
N LYS A 296 -23.81 15.47 -11.48
CA LYS A 296 -23.50 16.78 -10.92
C LYS A 296 -22.22 16.68 -10.10
N VAL A 297 -21.20 17.44 -10.47
CA VAL A 297 -19.87 17.44 -9.81
C VAL A 297 -20.00 17.94 -8.39
N THR A 298 -19.53 17.16 -7.41
CA THR A 298 -19.54 17.53 -5.99
C THR A 298 -18.16 17.78 -5.42
N LYS A 299 -17.09 17.26 -6.06
CA LYS A 299 -15.70 17.45 -5.62
C LYS A 299 -14.80 17.87 -6.78
N LEU A 300 -13.78 18.67 -6.48
CA LEU A 300 -12.75 19.03 -7.45
C LEU A 300 -11.89 17.80 -7.82
N ALA A 301 -11.25 17.82 -8.97
CA ALA A 301 -10.43 16.72 -9.48
C ALA A 301 -9.34 16.25 -8.49
N SER A 302 -8.74 17.17 -7.72
CA SER A 302 -7.75 16.86 -6.68
C SER A 302 -8.35 16.26 -5.40
N GLN A 303 -9.67 16.33 -5.23
CA GLN A 303 -10.39 15.88 -4.04
C GLN A 303 -11.22 14.62 -4.30
N THR A 304 -11.15 14.04 -5.51
CA THR A 304 -11.86 12.79 -5.83
C THR A 304 -11.31 11.63 -5.02
N LEU A 305 -12.15 10.62 -4.77
CA LEU A 305 -11.76 9.39 -4.08
C LEU A 305 -10.54 8.75 -4.73
N LEU A 306 -10.50 8.68 -6.07
CA LEU A 306 -9.37 8.13 -6.81
C LEU A 306 -8.07 8.91 -6.55
N SER A 307 -8.13 10.27 -6.55
CA SER A 307 -6.96 11.11 -6.27
C SER A 307 -6.45 10.92 -4.84
N GLN A 308 -7.35 10.80 -3.86
CA GLN A 308 -7.00 10.52 -2.47
C GLN A 308 -6.34 9.15 -2.32
N ILE A 309 -6.86 8.11 -2.97
CA ILE A 309 -6.26 6.77 -2.98
C ILE A 309 -4.85 6.80 -3.56
N LEU A 310 -4.64 7.48 -4.69
CA LEU A 310 -3.33 7.61 -5.33
C LEU A 310 -2.33 8.35 -4.43
N GLU A 311 -2.76 9.41 -3.77
CA GLU A 311 -1.92 10.15 -2.81
C GLU A 311 -1.53 9.27 -1.62
N LEU A 312 -2.49 8.58 -0.99
CA LEU A 312 -2.23 7.67 0.12
C LEU A 312 -1.24 6.56 -0.25
N LEU A 313 -1.41 5.93 -1.41
CA LEU A 313 -0.50 4.87 -1.89
C LEU A 313 0.90 5.42 -2.20
N SER A 314 0.98 6.61 -2.77
CA SER A 314 2.24 7.29 -3.02
C SER A 314 2.99 7.59 -1.72
N ASP A 315 2.29 8.14 -0.72
CA ASP A 315 2.87 8.48 0.57
C ASP A 315 3.28 7.25 1.37
N ALA A 316 2.41 6.22 1.42
CA ALA A 316 2.72 4.96 2.07
C ALA A 316 3.97 4.31 1.48
N SER A 317 4.09 4.31 0.16
CA SER A 317 5.23 3.71 -0.52
C SER A 317 6.54 4.48 -0.30
N SER A 318 6.49 5.76 0.13
CA SER A 318 7.68 6.57 0.45
C SER A 318 8.25 6.29 1.85
N LYS A 319 7.45 5.78 2.78
CA LYS A 319 7.85 5.56 4.17
C LYS A 319 8.75 4.33 4.33
N LYS A 320 9.77 4.43 5.18
CA LYS A 320 10.70 3.34 5.50
C LYS A 320 10.26 2.60 6.77
N MET A 321 10.01 1.32 6.67
CA MET A 321 9.73 0.43 7.81
C MET A 321 10.96 0.25 8.73
N PRO A 322 10.79 -0.07 10.03
CA PRO A 322 11.89 -0.39 10.95
C PRO A 322 12.82 -1.48 10.42
N ILE A 323 12.28 -2.55 9.85
CA ILE A 323 13.06 -3.66 9.25
C ILE A 323 13.92 -3.18 8.07
N SER A 324 13.46 -2.19 7.29
CA SER A 324 14.27 -1.59 6.22
C SER A 324 15.46 -0.82 6.80
N ARG A 325 15.25 -0.07 7.89
CA ARG A 325 16.32 0.67 8.58
C ARG A 325 17.36 -0.28 9.19
N PHE A 326 16.93 -1.44 9.66
CA PHE A 326 17.84 -2.51 10.12
C PHE A 326 18.67 -3.05 8.96
N ALA A 327 18.06 -3.40 7.82
CA ALA A 327 18.77 -3.86 6.64
C ALA A 327 19.80 -2.83 6.12
N ASP A 328 19.46 -1.54 6.12
CA ASP A 328 20.38 -0.45 5.76
C ASP A 328 21.58 -0.37 6.70
N ARG A 329 21.38 -0.54 8.02
CA ARG A 329 22.46 -0.55 9.01
C ARG A 329 23.42 -1.71 8.79
N VAL A 330 22.89 -2.89 8.53
CA VAL A 330 23.68 -4.07 8.20
C VAL A 330 24.51 -3.85 6.94
N ALA A 331 23.90 -3.31 5.88
CA ALA A 331 24.60 -3.03 4.62
C ALA A 331 25.78 -2.05 4.81
N ASN A 332 25.64 -1.05 5.66
CA ASN A 332 26.69 -0.06 5.95
C ASN A 332 27.91 -0.65 6.66
N ILE A 333 27.74 -1.73 7.44
CA ILE A 333 28.84 -2.46 8.09
C ILE A 333 29.42 -3.49 7.13
N PHE A 334 28.56 -4.13 6.34
CA PHE A 334 28.92 -5.23 5.46
C PHE A 334 29.93 -4.84 4.38
N VAL A 335 29.75 -3.70 3.69
CA VAL A 335 30.63 -3.31 2.58
C VAL A 335 32.07 -3.04 3.02
N PRO A 336 32.36 -2.28 4.09
CA PRO A 336 33.74 -2.16 4.61
C PRO A 336 34.34 -3.51 5.03
N SER A 337 33.54 -4.39 5.65
CA SER A 337 34.00 -5.72 6.06
C SER A 337 34.42 -6.58 4.85
N VAL A 338 33.66 -6.52 3.77
CA VAL A 338 33.95 -7.22 2.53
C VAL A 338 35.27 -6.72 1.89
N ILE A 339 35.48 -5.39 1.89
CA ILE A 339 36.75 -4.83 1.38
C ILE A 339 37.93 -5.35 2.21
N ALA A 340 37.80 -5.41 3.53
CA ALA A 340 38.82 -5.97 4.41
C ALA A 340 39.09 -7.47 4.09
N ILE A 341 38.01 -8.27 3.93
CA ILE A 341 38.10 -9.68 3.55
C ILE A 341 38.81 -9.84 2.20
N ALA A 342 38.48 -9.01 1.21
CA ALA A 342 39.12 -9.06 -0.11
C ALA A 342 40.63 -8.77 -0.02
N VAL A 343 41.03 -7.79 0.79
CA VAL A 343 42.44 -7.46 1.03
C VAL A 343 43.15 -8.63 1.73
N VAL A 344 42.54 -9.19 2.77
CA VAL A 344 43.09 -10.36 3.47
C VAL A 344 43.23 -11.57 2.52
N THR A 345 42.20 -11.80 1.69
CA THR A 345 42.23 -12.88 0.68
C THR A 345 43.39 -12.72 -0.31
N PHE A 346 43.61 -11.49 -0.79
CA PHE A 346 44.75 -11.21 -1.67
C PHE A 346 46.09 -11.60 -1.03
N PHE A 347 46.35 -11.09 0.19
CA PHE A 347 47.61 -11.36 0.87
C PHE A 347 47.78 -12.83 1.27
N ALA A 348 46.69 -13.49 1.66
CA ALA A 348 46.69 -14.91 2.00
C ALA A 348 47.10 -15.76 0.78
N TRP A 349 46.51 -15.54 -0.38
CA TRP A 349 46.87 -16.24 -1.61
C TRP A 349 48.29 -15.93 -2.06
N PHE A 350 48.72 -14.67 -1.97
CA PHE A 350 50.07 -14.26 -2.32
C PHE A 350 51.12 -14.95 -1.41
N ALA A 351 50.85 -15.01 -0.11
CA ALA A 351 51.75 -15.66 0.85
C ALA A 351 51.80 -17.19 0.69
N LEU A 352 50.68 -17.85 0.37
CA LEU A 352 50.57 -19.29 0.25
C LEU A 352 51.12 -19.83 -1.07
N THR A 353 50.93 -19.09 -2.17
CA THR A 353 51.24 -19.61 -3.52
C THR A 353 52.31 -18.81 -4.25
N GLY A 354 52.71 -17.63 -3.77
CA GLY A 354 53.58 -16.71 -4.48
C GLY A 354 52.93 -16.12 -5.76
N ASN A 355 51.66 -16.45 -6.04
CA ASN A 355 50.99 -16.10 -7.28
C ASN A 355 50.04 -14.89 -7.04
N ALA A 356 50.47 -13.69 -7.45
CA ALA A 356 49.70 -12.47 -7.33
C ALA A 356 48.40 -12.50 -8.15
N LEU A 357 48.37 -13.21 -9.31
CA LEU A 357 47.16 -13.36 -10.13
C LEU A 357 46.05 -14.05 -9.35
N GLN A 358 46.39 -15.19 -8.72
CA GLN A 358 45.41 -15.93 -7.94
C GLN A 358 44.83 -15.08 -6.80
N GLY A 359 45.71 -14.32 -6.12
CA GLY A 359 45.29 -13.37 -5.09
C GLY A 359 44.32 -12.27 -5.61
N VAL A 360 44.67 -11.67 -6.77
CA VAL A 360 43.83 -10.64 -7.41
C VAL A 360 42.48 -11.23 -7.82
N LEU A 361 42.47 -12.39 -8.49
CA LEU A 361 41.23 -13.02 -8.97
C LEU A 361 40.27 -13.37 -7.80
N SER A 362 40.82 -13.96 -6.74
CA SER A 362 40.05 -14.31 -5.55
C SER A 362 39.52 -13.04 -4.83
N ALA A 363 40.37 -12.01 -4.68
CA ALA A 363 39.93 -10.74 -4.08
C ALA A 363 38.85 -10.05 -4.90
N VAL A 364 38.98 -9.99 -6.24
CA VAL A 364 37.97 -9.46 -7.16
C VAL A 364 36.69 -10.28 -7.08
N CYS A 365 36.78 -11.61 -7.01
CA CYS A 365 35.62 -12.48 -6.83
C CYS A 365 34.88 -12.18 -5.53
N VAL A 366 35.57 -12.01 -4.41
CA VAL A 366 35.01 -11.62 -3.12
C VAL A 366 34.28 -10.26 -3.23
N LEU A 367 34.91 -9.25 -3.85
CA LEU A 367 34.31 -7.92 -4.02
C LEU A 367 33.00 -7.96 -4.83
N ILE A 368 32.97 -8.73 -5.91
CA ILE A 368 31.82 -8.79 -6.83
C ILE A 368 30.67 -9.57 -6.22
N ILE A 369 30.95 -10.78 -5.67
CA ILE A 369 29.89 -11.63 -5.14
C ILE A 369 29.23 -11.06 -3.89
N SER A 370 29.95 -10.22 -3.16
CA SER A 370 29.49 -9.61 -1.91
C SER A 370 28.60 -8.38 -2.11
N CYS A 371 28.15 -8.11 -3.32
CA CYS A 371 27.21 -7.00 -3.52
C CYS A 371 25.92 -7.23 -2.72
N PRO A 372 25.53 -6.32 -1.80
CA PRO A 372 24.29 -6.45 -1.05
C PRO A 372 23.07 -5.96 -1.84
N CYS A 373 23.05 -6.17 -3.17
CA CYS A 373 22.00 -5.66 -4.06
C CYS A 373 20.63 -6.23 -3.70
N ALA A 374 20.55 -7.54 -3.46
CA ALA A 374 19.33 -8.23 -3.06
C ALA A 374 18.79 -7.72 -1.70
N LEU A 375 19.69 -7.39 -0.76
CA LEU A 375 19.31 -6.89 0.57
C LEU A 375 18.58 -5.54 0.49
N GLY A 376 19.09 -4.62 -0.36
CA GLY A 376 18.46 -3.32 -0.56
C GLY A 376 17.09 -3.38 -1.22
N LEU A 377 16.76 -4.48 -1.92
CA LEU A 377 15.50 -4.71 -2.62
C LEU A 377 14.48 -5.53 -1.80
N ALA A 378 14.97 -6.31 -0.85
CA ALA A 378 14.19 -7.30 -0.12
C ALA A 378 12.90 -6.75 0.50
N THR A 379 12.97 -5.56 1.11
CA THR A 379 11.84 -4.92 1.78
C THR A 379 11.02 -4.03 0.84
N PRO A 380 11.61 -3.10 0.06
CA PRO A 380 10.83 -2.14 -0.73
C PRO A 380 9.90 -2.79 -1.76
N ILE A 381 10.35 -3.82 -2.48
CA ILE A 381 9.52 -4.47 -3.49
C ILE A 381 8.37 -5.24 -2.84
N ALA A 382 8.61 -5.90 -1.70
CA ALA A 382 7.57 -6.58 -0.96
C ALA A 382 6.50 -5.60 -0.44
N ILE A 383 6.91 -4.42 0.06
CA ILE A 383 5.99 -3.36 0.49
C ILE A 383 5.12 -2.89 -0.68
N VAL A 384 5.72 -2.50 -1.81
CA VAL A 384 4.96 -2.02 -2.98
C VAL A 384 4.00 -3.10 -3.49
N SER A 385 4.42 -4.36 -3.51
CA SER A 385 3.55 -5.50 -3.88
C SER A 385 2.40 -5.69 -2.88
N SER A 386 2.66 -5.51 -1.58
CA SER A 386 1.66 -5.57 -0.51
C SER A 386 0.64 -4.44 -0.62
N LEU A 387 1.12 -3.19 -0.78
CA LEU A 387 0.26 -2.02 -0.96
C LEU A 387 -0.64 -2.18 -2.20
N SER A 388 -0.09 -2.69 -3.30
CA SER A 388 -0.84 -2.97 -4.52
C SER A 388 -1.89 -4.07 -4.31
N LEU A 389 -1.56 -5.15 -3.59
CA LEU A 389 -2.51 -6.23 -3.28
C LEU A 389 -3.59 -5.75 -2.31
N GLY A 390 -3.22 -4.99 -1.27
CA GLY A 390 -4.15 -4.39 -0.33
C GLY A 390 -5.15 -3.47 -1.03
N ALA A 391 -4.66 -2.52 -1.83
CA ALA A 391 -5.49 -1.58 -2.55
C ALA A 391 -6.47 -2.28 -3.51
N LYS A 392 -6.03 -3.32 -4.21
CA LYS A 392 -6.88 -4.16 -5.07
C LYS A 392 -8.04 -4.81 -4.30
N ASN A 393 -7.87 -5.06 -3.00
CA ASN A 393 -8.89 -5.63 -2.12
C ASN A 393 -9.62 -4.57 -1.28
N GLY A 394 -9.45 -3.27 -1.60
CA GLY A 394 -10.08 -2.19 -0.86
C GLY A 394 -9.42 -1.89 0.50
N ILE A 395 -8.17 -2.33 0.73
CA ILE A 395 -7.38 -2.09 1.94
C ILE A 395 -6.32 -1.04 1.64
N LEU A 396 -6.49 0.18 2.12
CA LEU A 396 -5.57 1.28 1.90
C LEU A 396 -4.66 1.48 3.12
N ILE A 397 -3.40 1.15 2.97
CA ILE A 397 -2.41 1.27 4.05
C ILE A 397 -1.73 2.64 3.94
N LYS A 398 -1.98 3.55 4.90
CA LYS A 398 -1.36 4.88 4.99
C LYS A 398 0.03 4.83 5.63
N ASN A 399 0.20 3.91 6.57
CA ASN A 399 1.45 3.74 7.28
C ASN A 399 1.93 2.28 7.17
N PRO A 400 2.89 1.96 6.28
CA PRO A 400 3.37 0.60 6.11
C PRO A 400 4.11 0.04 7.34
N GLU A 401 4.53 0.87 8.29
CA GLU A 401 5.16 0.40 9.55
C GLU A 401 4.22 -0.54 10.32
N VAL A 402 2.90 -0.35 10.20
CA VAL A 402 1.90 -1.20 10.87
C VAL A 402 1.87 -2.64 10.38
N LEU A 403 2.35 -2.92 9.16
CA LEU A 403 2.48 -4.29 8.67
C LEU A 403 3.43 -5.13 9.55
N GLU A 404 4.42 -4.49 10.18
CA GLU A 404 5.34 -5.15 11.10
C GLU A 404 4.68 -5.44 12.45
N VAL A 405 3.81 -4.53 12.91
CA VAL A 405 3.11 -4.65 14.20
C VAL A 405 1.92 -5.60 14.12
N LEU A 406 1.21 -5.63 12.99
CA LEU A 406 0.01 -6.47 12.79
C LEU A 406 0.28 -7.97 13.00
N GLY A 407 1.50 -8.42 12.74
CA GLY A 407 1.91 -9.80 12.99
C GLY A 407 1.99 -10.19 14.49
N ASP A 408 2.11 -9.20 15.37
CA ASP A 408 2.29 -9.38 16.81
C ASP A 408 1.05 -8.93 17.63
N VAL A 409 -0.07 -8.63 16.95
CA VAL A 409 -1.32 -8.19 17.59
C VAL A 409 -1.89 -9.29 18.45
N LYS A 410 -2.17 -8.95 19.73
CA LYS A 410 -2.79 -9.84 20.72
C LYS A 410 -4.27 -9.56 20.89
N TYR A 411 -4.68 -8.29 20.82
CA TYR A 411 -6.07 -7.86 20.99
C TYR A 411 -6.55 -7.11 19.75
N ALA A 412 -7.70 -7.54 19.22
CA ALA A 412 -8.42 -6.80 18.18
C ALA A 412 -9.67 -6.19 18.81
N ILE A 413 -9.65 -4.88 18.98
CA ILE A 413 -10.70 -4.10 19.61
C ILE A 413 -11.62 -3.55 18.53
N PHE A 414 -12.92 -3.72 18.69
CA PHE A 414 -13.94 -3.21 17.79
C PHE A 414 -14.88 -2.26 18.54
N ASP A 415 -15.14 -1.10 17.95
CA ASP A 415 -16.31 -0.32 18.34
C ASP A 415 -17.58 -1.08 17.95
N LYS A 416 -18.70 -0.85 18.63
CA LYS A 416 -19.96 -1.50 18.29
C LYS A 416 -20.62 -0.82 17.10
N THR A 417 -20.94 0.47 17.25
CA THR A 417 -21.84 1.22 16.35
C THR A 417 -21.14 1.59 15.05
N GLY A 418 -21.75 1.24 13.90
CA GLY A 418 -21.16 1.48 12.58
C GLY A 418 -19.97 0.59 12.24
N THR A 419 -19.45 -0.19 13.20
CA THR A 419 -18.30 -1.11 13.02
C THR A 419 -18.76 -2.56 13.04
N LEU A 420 -19.15 -3.10 14.19
CA LEU A 420 -19.76 -4.44 14.29
C LEU A 420 -21.21 -4.48 13.80
N THR A 421 -21.86 -3.34 13.79
CA THR A 421 -23.23 -3.13 13.33
C THR A 421 -23.25 -2.23 12.10
N LYS A 422 -24.38 -2.21 11.40
CA LYS A 422 -24.56 -1.39 10.18
C LYS A 422 -24.59 0.12 10.47
N GLY A 423 -24.80 0.53 11.75
CA GLY A 423 -24.94 1.92 12.14
C GLY A 423 -26.31 2.54 11.75
N GLU A 424 -27.21 1.71 11.27
CA GLU A 424 -28.54 2.11 10.87
C GLU A 424 -29.58 1.45 11.76
N ILE A 425 -30.54 2.25 12.26
CA ILE A 425 -31.68 1.72 12.98
C ILE A 425 -32.54 0.90 12.00
N SER A 426 -32.88 -0.31 12.40
CA SER A 426 -33.78 -1.20 11.66
C SER A 426 -34.83 -1.80 12.58
N VAL A 427 -35.93 -2.26 11.99
CA VAL A 427 -36.95 -3.03 12.70
C VAL A 427 -36.47 -4.47 12.80
N ASN A 428 -36.21 -4.95 14.05
CA ASN A 428 -35.78 -6.31 14.30
C ASN A 428 -36.95 -7.28 14.46
N PHE A 429 -38.05 -6.77 15.00
CA PHE A 429 -39.27 -7.54 15.25
C PHE A 429 -40.46 -6.60 15.44
N THR A 430 -41.66 -7.05 15.05
CA THR A 430 -42.93 -6.43 15.40
C THR A 430 -43.99 -7.51 15.59
N ASP A 431 -44.95 -7.29 16.50
CA ASP A 431 -46.14 -8.10 16.69
C ASP A 431 -47.39 -7.44 16.10
N ILE A 432 -47.20 -6.33 15.41
CA ILE A 432 -48.30 -5.57 14.76
C ILE A 432 -48.63 -6.25 13.43
N ASN A 433 -49.94 -6.41 13.16
CA ASN A 433 -50.41 -6.97 11.90
C ASN A 433 -50.13 -5.97 10.72
N ASP A 434 -50.11 -6.50 9.50
CA ASP A 434 -49.76 -5.74 8.29
C ASP A 434 -50.66 -4.52 8.03
N GLU A 435 -51.93 -4.61 8.32
CA GLU A 435 -52.88 -3.51 8.12
C GLU A 435 -52.57 -2.31 9.05
N ASN A 436 -52.38 -2.58 10.34
CA ASN A 436 -52.02 -1.56 11.31
C ASN A 436 -50.60 -1.04 11.12
N LEU A 437 -49.65 -1.92 10.72
CA LEU A 437 -48.30 -1.50 10.40
C LEU A 437 -48.27 -0.53 9.20
N ALA A 438 -49.10 -0.77 8.19
CA ALA A 438 -49.25 0.18 7.06
C ALA A 438 -49.78 1.56 7.49
N LYS A 439 -50.73 1.61 8.41
CA LYS A 439 -51.25 2.86 8.98
C LYS A 439 -50.20 3.61 9.78
N ILE A 440 -49.43 2.86 10.61
CA ILE A 440 -48.32 3.43 11.41
C ILE A 440 -47.21 3.94 10.49
N ALA A 441 -46.83 3.19 9.47
CA ALA A 441 -45.81 3.60 8.50
C ALA A 441 -46.22 4.83 7.70
N ALA A 442 -47.54 4.99 7.39
CA ALA A 442 -48.07 6.18 6.74
C ALA A 442 -47.98 7.43 7.63
N LEU A 443 -48.22 7.30 8.95
CA LEU A 443 -48.00 8.37 9.92
C LEU A 443 -46.50 8.71 10.04
N GLU A 444 -45.64 7.70 10.22
CA GLU A 444 -44.19 7.85 10.38
C GLU A 444 -43.49 8.40 9.12
N ALA A 445 -44.08 8.21 7.93
CA ALA A 445 -43.55 8.77 6.67
C ALA A 445 -43.55 10.32 6.65
N LYS A 446 -44.31 10.97 7.54
CA LYS A 446 -44.33 12.43 7.69
C LYS A 446 -43.23 12.96 8.63
N SER A 447 -42.52 12.07 9.33
CA SER A 447 -41.44 12.41 10.25
C SER A 447 -40.07 12.22 9.60
N SER A 448 -39.13 13.14 9.85
CA SER A 448 -37.73 13.02 9.44
C SER A 448 -36.85 12.26 10.45
N HIS A 449 -37.44 11.68 11.50
CA HIS A 449 -36.69 10.98 12.54
C HIS A 449 -36.10 9.64 12.01
N PRO A 450 -34.89 9.23 12.37
CA PRO A 450 -34.29 7.96 11.92
C PRO A 450 -35.13 6.72 12.24
N ILE A 451 -35.80 6.68 13.38
CA ILE A 451 -36.78 5.64 13.76
C ILE A 451 -37.92 5.55 12.76
N SER A 452 -38.48 6.69 12.39
CA SER A 452 -39.58 6.79 11.43
C SER A 452 -39.16 6.25 10.06
N ALA A 453 -37.98 6.65 9.59
CA ALA A 453 -37.38 6.12 8.33
C ALA A 453 -37.22 4.61 8.36
N ALA A 454 -36.79 4.03 9.49
CA ALA A 454 -36.65 2.58 9.66
C ALA A 454 -38.02 1.84 9.57
N ILE A 455 -39.05 2.38 10.20
CA ILE A 455 -40.39 1.78 10.18
C ILE A 455 -40.97 1.84 8.75
N VAL A 456 -40.84 2.97 8.07
CA VAL A 456 -41.31 3.15 6.68
C VAL A 456 -40.59 2.20 5.73
N ARG A 457 -39.27 2.08 5.86
CA ARG A 457 -38.45 1.15 5.05
C ARG A 457 -38.91 -0.29 5.25
N TYR A 458 -39.08 -0.73 6.49
CA TYR A 458 -39.54 -2.08 6.82
C TYR A 458 -40.91 -2.39 6.24
N ALA A 459 -41.86 -1.49 6.38
CA ALA A 459 -43.20 -1.63 5.77
C ALA A 459 -43.12 -1.72 4.23
N SER A 460 -42.25 -0.93 3.60
CA SER A 460 -42.01 -0.97 2.15
C SER A 460 -41.37 -2.30 1.69
N GLU A 461 -40.44 -2.86 2.45
CA GLU A 461 -39.82 -4.14 2.18
C GLU A 461 -40.84 -5.31 2.25
N LEU A 462 -41.83 -5.21 3.13
CA LEU A 462 -42.93 -6.15 3.18
C LEU A 462 -43.96 -5.94 2.03
N GLY A 463 -43.73 -4.96 1.17
CA GLY A 463 -44.67 -4.66 0.06
C GLY A 463 -45.99 -4.02 0.49
N LEU A 464 -46.04 -3.49 1.71
CA LEU A 464 -47.25 -2.85 2.23
C LEU A 464 -47.53 -1.52 1.50
N LYS A 465 -48.80 -1.26 1.14
CA LYS A 465 -49.19 0.00 0.57
C LYS A 465 -49.26 1.06 1.67
N ILE A 466 -48.29 1.93 1.71
CA ILE A 466 -48.26 3.08 2.61
C ILE A 466 -49.21 4.15 2.02
N LEU A 467 -50.50 4.08 2.40
CA LEU A 467 -51.52 5.01 1.91
C LEU A 467 -51.61 6.18 2.87
N GLY A 468 -51.18 7.36 2.40
CA GLY A 468 -51.17 8.61 3.19
C GLY A 468 -52.54 9.30 3.30
N ASP A 469 -53.54 8.62 3.85
CA ASP A 469 -54.90 9.17 4.04
C ASP A 469 -55.14 9.72 5.47
N GLU A 470 -54.07 9.86 6.24
CA GLU A 470 -54.14 10.31 7.64
C GLU A 470 -54.33 11.81 7.77
N LYS A 471 -55.34 12.17 8.51
CA LYS A 471 -55.71 13.58 8.79
C LYS A 471 -54.73 14.19 9.79
N GLY A 472 -53.78 14.96 9.29
CA GLY A 472 -52.83 15.72 10.10
C GLY A 472 -51.67 14.88 10.68
N PHE A 473 -50.72 15.53 11.33
CA PHE A 473 -49.53 14.95 11.94
C PHE A 473 -49.00 15.86 13.05
N GLU A 474 -48.80 15.30 14.22
CA GLU A 474 -48.17 16.00 15.35
C GLU A 474 -46.98 15.19 15.84
N ASN A 475 -45.82 15.84 15.90
CA ASN A 475 -44.60 15.25 16.47
C ASN A 475 -44.42 15.76 17.91
N ILE A 476 -44.46 14.84 18.87
CA ILE A 476 -44.32 15.17 20.30
C ILE A 476 -42.87 14.85 20.69
N ALA A 477 -42.07 15.90 20.85
CA ALA A 477 -40.63 15.79 21.09
C ALA A 477 -40.30 14.85 22.25
N GLY A 478 -39.42 13.83 21.97
CA GLY A 478 -39.00 12.83 22.94
C GLY A 478 -40.04 11.79 23.34
N ARG A 479 -41.24 11.80 22.73
CA ARG A 479 -42.33 10.86 23.08
C ARG A 479 -42.83 10.04 21.91
N GLY A 480 -42.93 10.63 20.70
CA GLY A 480 -43.44 9.92 19.53
C GLY A 480 -44.25 10.80 18.58
N VAL A 481 -45.03 10.18 17.72
CA VAL A 481 -45.87 10.83 16.71
C VAL A 481 -47.33 10.38 16.84
N LYS A 482 -48.26 11.25 16.46
CA LYS A 482 -49.67 10.93 16.43
C LYS A 482 -50.38 11.63 15.27
N SER A 483 -51.55 11.12 14.86
CA SER A 483 -52.49 11.86 14.00
C SER A 483 -53.25 12.94 14.79
N ASP A 484 -53.74 13.99 14.13
CA ASP A 484 -54.45 15.09 14.80
C ASP A 484 -55.73 14.64 15.53
N ASP A 485 -56.36 13.56 15.07
CA ASP A 485 -57.56 12.97 15.66
C ASP A 485 -57.26 11.81 16.65
N ASP A 486 -55.98 11.57 16.99
CA ASP A 486 -55.52 10.47 17.83
C ASP A 486 -55.91 9.06 17.31
N SER A 487 -56.25 8.94 16.01
CA SER A 487 -56.62 7.64 15.42
C SER A 487 -55.43 6.70 15.23
N VAL A 488 -54.19 7.24 14.99
CA VAL A 488 -52.96 6.49 14.93
C VAL A 488 -51.93 7.15 15.83
N ILE A 489 -51.28 6.35 16.69
CA ILE A 489 -50.28 6.80 17.65
C ILE A 489 -49.10 5.84 17.61
N ALA A 490 -47.87 6.38 17.51
CA ALA A 490 -46.66 5.64 17.64
C ALA A 490 -45.67 6.35 18.59
N GLY A 491 -45.22 5.70 19.65
CA GLY A 491 -44.33 6.35 20.62
C GLY A 491 -44.03 5.53 21.87
N ASN A 492 -43.59 6.22 22.92
CA ASN A 492 -43.26 5.56 24.19
C ASN A 492 -44.51 5.35 25.08
N GLU A 493 -44.34 4.57 26.16
CA GLU A 493 -45.42 4.25 27.12
C GLU A 493 -46.06 5.49 27.73
N ALA A 494 -45.28 6.55 27.96
CA ALA A 494 -45.77 7.80 28.53
C ALA A 494 -46.80 8.49 27.59
N LEU A 495 -46.50 8.51 26.29
CA LEU A 495 -47.43 9.08 25.28
C LEU A 495 -48.74 8.30 25.20
N LEU A 496 -48.67 6.96 25.11
CA LEU A 496 -49.85 6.12 25.02
C LEU A 496 -50.71 6.23 26.27
N SER A 497 -50.09 6.26 27.43
CA SER A 497 -50.81 6.43 28.73
C SER A 497 -51.51 7.77 28.84
N GLU A 498 -50.85 8.86 28.41
CA GLU A 498 -51.45 10.24 28.42
C GLU A 498 -52.69 10.33 27.52
N LEU A 499 -52.65 9.63 26.39
CA LEU A 499 -53.77 9.56 25.45
C LEU A 499 -54.83 8.50 25.80
N GLY A 500 -54.69 7.87 26.98
CA GLY A 500 -55.68 6.94 27.54
C GLY A 500 -55.63 5.54 26.95
N VAL A 501 -54.57 5.16 26.26
CA VAL A 501 -54.38 3.80 25.73
C VAL A 501 -53.95 2.85 26.85
N GLN A 502 -54.71 1.79 27.04
CA GLN A 502 -54.39 0.78 28.06
C GLN A 502 -53.50 -0.33 27.46
N ILE A 503 -52.40 -0.62 28.13
CA ILE A 503 -51.46 -1.70 27.77
C ILE A 503 -51.65 -2.84 28.77
N SER A 504 -51.89 -4.06 28.29
CA SER A 504 -52.09 -5.23 29.13
C SER A 504 -50.80 -5.61 29.93
N ALA A 505 -50.95 -6.25 31.08
CA ALA A 505 -49.80 -6.69 31.88
C ALA A 505 -48.92 -7.65 31.10
N GLN A 506 -49.47 -8.51 30.26
CA GLN A 506 -48.72 -9.43 29.40
C GLN A 506 -47.92 -8.66 28.32
N ALA A 507 -48.50 -7.65 27.72
CA ALA A 507 -47.76 -6.82 26.75
C ALA A 507 -46.62 -6.03 27.42
N LYS A 508 -46.83 -5.51 28.62
CA LYS A 508 -45.74 -4.83 29.41
C LYS A 508 -44.59 -5.81 29.72
N GLU A 509 -44.87 -7.07 30.04
CA GLU A 509 -43.85 -8.06 30.26
C GLU A 509 -43.05 -8.34 28.98
N GLN A 510 -43.70 -8.50 27.83
CA GLN A 510 -43.05 -8.66 26.54
C GLN A 510 -42.19 -7.44 26.15
N ILE A 511 -42.71 -6.23 26.33
CA ILE A 511 -41.99 -4.96 26.10
C ILE A 511 -40.72 -4.93 26.97
N ALA A 512 -40.86 -5.20 28.27
CA ALA A 512 -39.71 -5.22 29.19
C ALA A 512 -38.69 -6.25 28.82
N LYS A 513 -39.11 -7.45 28.37
CA LYS A 513 -38.21 -8.49 27.87
C LYS A 513 -37.46 -8.00 26.64
N THR A 514 -38.14 -7.43 25.66
CA THR A 514 -37.56 -6.92 24.41
C THR A 514 -36.59 -5.77 24.67
N GLN A 515 -36.92 -4.86 25.64
CA GLN A 515 -36.00 -3.82 26.08
C GLN A 515 -34.78 -4.39 26.80
N ASN A 516 -34.96 -5.40 27.62
CA ASN A 516 -33.85 -6.12 28.27
C ASN A 516 -32.97 -6.90 27.27
N GLU A 517 -33.49 -7.25 26.12
CA GLU A 517 -32.72 -7.81 25.00
C GLU A 517 -31.92 -6.73 24.22
N GLY A 518 -32.03 -5.46 24.63
CA GLY A 518 -31.25 -4.35 24.07
C GLY A 518 -31.89 -3.67 22.87
N ASN A 519 -33.17 -3.92 22.60
CA ASN A 519 -33.90 -3.22 21.54
C ASN A 519 -34.53 -1.94 22.07
N GLY A 520 -34.55 -0.89 21.24
CA GLY A 520 -35.48 0.21 21.41
C GLY A 520 -36.90 -0.27 21.11
N VAL A 521 -37.89 0.25 21.78
CA VAL A 521 -39.27 -0.17 21.55
C VAL A 521 -40.14 1.06 21.27
N VAL A 522 -40.87 1.04 20.15
CA VAL A 522 -41.93 1.97 19.80
C VAL A 522 -43.25 1.24 19.95
N LEU A 523 -44.14 1.75 20.81
CA LEU A 523 -45.47 1.23 21.04
C LEU A 523 -46.46 1.89 20.06
N ALA A 524 -47.44 1.11 19.62
CA ALA A 524 -48.40 1.60 18.66
C ALA A 524 -49.84 1.38 19.11
N ALA A 525 -50.68 2.34 18.79
CA ALA A 525 -52.11 2.24 18.98
C ALA A 525 -52.87 2.77 17.74
N VAL A 526 -54.00 2.11 17.44
CA VAL A 526 -54.95 2.52 16.40
C VAL A 526 -56.32 2.63 17.04
N ASP A 527 -57.02 3.74 16.79
CA ASP A 527 -58.32 4.05 17.39
C ASP A 527 -58.30 3.94 18.93
N LYS A 528 -57.21 4.42 19.55
CA LYS A 528 -56.93 4.34 21.00
C LYS A 528 -56.83 2.90 21.57
N ILE A 529 -56.74 1.92 20.73
CA ILE A 529 -56.51 0.51 21.11
C ILE A 529 -55.04 0.15 20.87
N TYR A 530 -54.35 -0.38 21.88
CA TYR A 530 -53.01 -0.90 21.74
C TYR A 530 -53.01 -2.03 20.72
N VAL A 531 -52.18 -1.92 19.67
CA VAL A 531 -52.10 -2.91 18.57
C VAL A 531 -50.79 -3.69 18.54
N GLY A 532 -49.82 -3.30 19.37
CA GLY A 532 -48.52 -3.97 19.44
C GLY A 532 -47.36 -3.03 19.60
N PHE A 533 -46.13 -3.55 19.39
CA PHE A 533 -44.92 -2.76 19.46
C PHE A 533 -43.99 -3.09 18.30
N ILE A 534 -43.07 -2.17 18.04
CA ILE A 534 -41.97 -2.32 17.05
C ILE A 534 -40.68 -2.30 17.82
N ALA A 535 -39.91 -3.40 17.75
CA ALA A 535 -38.60 -3.52 18.30
C ALA A 535 -37.55 -3.03 17.28
N LEU A 536 -36.77 -2.06 17.70
CA LEU A 536 -35.77 -1.38 16.87
C LEU A 536 -34.37 -1.64 17.42
N GLY A 537 -33.43 -1.83 16.53
CA GLY A 537 -32.04 -2.00 16.94
C GLY A 537 -31.07 -1.72 15.79
N ASP A 538 -29.82 -1.64 16.15
CA ASP A 538 -28.75 -1.58 15.17
C ASP A 538 -28.39 -3.00 14.75
N THR A 539 -28.50 -3.30 13.47
CA THR A 539 -28.31 -4.64 12.93
C THR A 539 -26.83 -5.02 12.89
N VAL A 540 -26.49 -6.17 13.46
CA VAL A 540 -25.15 -6.74 13.37
C VAL A 540 -24.84 -7.07 11.91
N LYS A 541 -23.60 -6.76 11.46
CA LYS A 541 -23.15 -7.10 10.10
C LYS A 541 -23.11 -8.62 9.92
N GLU A 542 -23.47 -9.10 8.74
CA GLU A 542 -23.57 -10.52 8.42
C GLU A 542 -22.23 -11.26 8.53
N ASP A 543 -21.14 -10.57 8.24
CA ASP A 543 -19.77 -11.09 8.29
C ASP A 543 -19.11 -11.00 9.67
N ALA A 544 -19.73 -10.31 10.64
CA ALA A 544 -19.14 -10.02 11.94
C ALA A 544 -18.79 -11.30 12.74
N ALA A 545 -19.70 -12.24 12.80
CA ALA A 545 -19.47 -13.49 13.53
C ALA A 545 -18.31 -14.30 12.93
N GLN A 546 -18.26 -14.38 11.59
CA GLN A 546 -17.18 -15.07 10.89
C GLN A 546 -15.84 -14.37 11.10
N ALA A 547 -15.81 -13.03 11.08
CA ALA A 547 -14.60 -12.24 11.33
C ALA A 547 -14.07 -12.48 12.75
N MET A 548 -14.95 -12.46 13.78
CA MET A 548 -14.56 -12.73 15.17
C MET A 548 -13.98 -14.14 15.33
N GLN A 549 -14.56 -15.14 14.67
CA GLN A 549 -14.05 -16.51 14.70
C GLN A 549 -12.67 -16.60 14.03
N SER A 550 -12.48 -15.98 12.87
CA SER A 550 -11.19 -15.97 12.16
C SER A 550 -10.08 -15.34 13.00
N LEU A 551 -10.38 -14.28 13.79
CA LEU A 551 -9.42 -13.69 14.72
C LEU A 551 -9.02 -14.67 15.84
N LYS A 552 -9.99 -15.39 16.42
CA LYS A 552 -9.71 -16.41 17.44
C LYS A 552 -8.86 -17.55 16.88
N ASP A 553 -9.13 -17.99 15.67
CA ASP A 553 -8.36 -19.04 14.98
C ASP A 553 -6.91 -18.57 14.72
N ALA A 554 -6.71 -17.25 14.53
CA ALA A 554 -5.40 -16.61 14.45
C ALA A 554 -4.76 -16.33 15.82
N SER A 555 -5.35 -16.80 16.95
CA SER A 555 -4.91 -16.55 18.33
C SER A 555 -4.95 -15.05 18.73
N ILE A 556 -5.80 -14.26 18.10
CA ILE A 556 -6.06 -12.86 18.43
C ILE A 556 -7.36 -12.77 19.23
N THR A 557 -7.33 -12.14 20.37
CA THR A 557 -8.50 -12.00 21.25
C THR A 557 -9.39 -10.84 20.76
N PRO A 558 -10.62 -11.09 20.26
CA PRO A 558 -11.55 -10.03 19.93
C PRO A 558 -12.11 -9.39 21.20
N VAL A 559 -12.18 -8.05 21.20
CA VAL A 559 -12.68 -7.23 22.30
C VAL A 559 -13.71 -6.26 21.76
N MET A 560 -14.83 -6.07 22.43
CA MET A 560 -15.83 -5.05 22.07
C MET A 560 -15.79 -3.88 23.04
N LEU A 561 -15.70 -2.65 22.53
CA LEU A 561 -15.90 -1.42 23.26
C LEU A 561 -17.19 -0.75 22.80
N THR A 562 -18.01 -0.23 23.73
CA THR A 562 -19.23 0.48 23.37
C THR A 562 -19.66 1.47 24.46
N GLY A 563 -20.27 2.58 24.05
CA GLY A 563 -20.97 3.50 24.94
C GLY A 563 -22.36 3.00 25.41
N ASP A 564 -22.86 1.91 24.78
CA ASP A 564 -24.14 1.34 25.13
C ASP A 564 -24.13 0.71 26.53
N ASN A 565 -25.35 0.49 27.05
CA ASN A 565 -25.53 -0.19 28.33
C ASN A 565 -25.02 -1.66 28.26
N ALA A 566 -24.75 -2.23 29.43
CA ALA A 566 -24.17 -3.57 29.57
C ALA A 566 -25.06 -4.68 29.00
N PHE A 567 -26.39 -4.52 28.99
CA PHE A 567 -27.33 -5.51 28.46
C PHE A 567 -27.26 -5.61 26.94
N THR A 568 -27.35 -4.46 26.24
CA THR A 568 -27.22 -4.40 24.79
C THR A 568 -25.87 -4.91 24.33
N ALA A 569 -24.81 -4.50 25.02
CA ALA A 569 -23.45 -4.93 24.73
C ALA A 569 -23.29 -6.45 24.86
N LYS A 570 -23.80 -7.03 25.96
CA LYS A 570 -23.69 -8.47 26.21
C LYS A 570 -24.48 -9.31 25.19
N ASN A 571 -25.64 -8.83 24.74
CA ASN A 571 -26.45 -9.50 23.73
C ASN A 571 -25.74 -9.54 22.37
N VAL A 572 -25.21 -8.41 21.90
CA VAL A 572 -24.44 -8.34 20.66
C VAL A 572 -23.19 -9.21 20.75
N ALA A 573 -22.44 -9.12 21.84
CA ALA A 573 -21.25 -9.91 22.07
C ALA A 573 -21.53 -11.43 22.10
N GLY A 574 -22.64 -11.84 22.72
CA GLY A 574 -23.07 -13.24 22.72
C GLY A 574 -23.36 -13.79 21.32
N LYS A 575 -24.01 -12.98 20.45
CA LYS A 575 -24.26 -13.35 19.05
C LYS A 575 -22.96 -13.49 18.24
N LEU A 576 -21.94 -12.71 18.60
CA LEU A 576 -20.63 -12.68 17.92
C LEU A 576 -19.60 -13.61 18.55
N GLY A 577 -19.92 -14.22 19.70
CA GLY A 577 -18.99 -15.02 20.45
C GLY A 577 -17.85 -14.22 21.09
N VAL A 578 -17.98 -12.91 21.28
CA VAL A 578 -16.96 -12.05 21.92
C VAL A 578 -17.09 -12.14 23.44
N GLU A 579 -16.01 -12.55 24.09
CA GLU A 579 -16.03 -12.75 25.55
C GLU A 579 -15.63 -11.50 26.35
N LYS A 580 -14.71 -10.71 25.80
CA LYS A 580 -14.17 -9.50 26.47
C LYS A 580 -14.94 -8.27 26.00
N VAL A 581 -15.80 -7.72 26.86
CA VAL A 581 -16.71 -6.61 26.55
C VAL A 581 -16.58 -5.51 27.59
N PHE A 582 -16.46 -4.27 27.13
CA PHE A 582 -16.49 -3.06 27.96
C PHE A 582 -17.64 -2.19 27.47
N ALA A 583 -18.65 -2.01 28.33
CA ALA A 583 -19.89 -1.31 28.04
C ALA A 583 -20.02 -0.02 28.86
N GLY A 584 -20.90 0.90 28.40
CA GLY A 584 -21.17 2.17 29.08
C GLY A 584 -19.99 3.14 29.07
N MET A 585 -19.08 3.03 28.09
CA MET A 585 -17.81 3.75 28.07
C MET A 585 -17.94 5.14 27.47
N LEU A 586 -17.39 6.13 28.14
CA LEU A 586 -17.15 7.46 27.58
C LEU A 586 -15.90 7.43 26.65
N PRO A 587 -15.74 8.38 25.73
CA PRO A 587 -14.61 8.42 24.80
C PRO A 587 -13.24 8.37 25.50
N ASN A 588 -13.07 9.07 26.62
CA ASN A 588 -11.83 9.05 27.40
C ASN A 588 -11.56 7.68 28.04
N GLU A 589 -12.59 6.96 28.45
CA GLU A 589 -12.46 5.63 29.03
C GLU A 589 -12.10 4.57 27.99
N LYS A 590 -12.60 4.73 26.74
CA LYS A 590 -12.14 3.91 25.61
C LYS A 590 -10.63 4.04 25.41
N PHE A 591 -10.13 5.28 25.41
CA PHE A 591 -8.70 5.58 25.27
C PHE A 591 -7.85 4.91 26.37
N GLU A 592 -8.23 5.07 27.65
CA GLU A 592 -7.50 4.46 28.76
C GLU A 592 -7.57 2.93 28.75
N THR A 593 -8.68 2.35 28.29
CA THR A 593 -8.81 0.90 28.15
C THR A 593 -7.88 0.35 27.08
N ILE A 594 -7.73 1.03 25.94
CA ILE A 594 -6.78 0.68 24.90
C ILE A 594 -5.36 0.71 25.47
N LYS A 595 -4.99 1.79 26.18
CA LYS A 595 -3.67 1.95 26.78
C LYS A 595 -3.35 0.84 27.79
N ARG A 596 -4.32 0.46 28.61
CA ARG A 596 -4.16 -0.67 29.55
C ARG A 596 -3.94 -2.00 28.83
N LEU A 597 -4.67 -2.27 27.74
CA LEU A 597 -4.48 -3.49 26.96
C LEU A 597 -3.15 -3.52 26.21
N GLN A 598 -2.61 -2.36 25.85
CA GLN A 598 -1.27 -2.24 25.26
C GLN A 598 -0.14 -2.66 26.21
N GLU A 599 -0.35 -2.60 27.52
CA GLU A 599 0.62 -3.13 28.51
C GLU A 599 0.69 -4.67 28.46
N GLU A 600 -0.37 -5.33 28.02
CA GLU A 600 -0.46 -6.79 27.90
C GLU A 600 -0.01 -7.32 26.53
N GLY A 601 -0.01 -6.48 25.48
CA GLY A 601 0.39 -6.83 24.11
C GLY A 601 -0.07 -5.81 23.07
N ALA A 602 0.35 -6.01 21.82
CA ALA A 602 -0.02 -5.11 20.74
C ALA A 602 -1.54 -5.13 20.48
N VAL A 603 -2.11 -3.95 20.27
CA VAL A 603 -3.54 -3.70 20.13
C VAL A 603 -3.85 -3.18 18.74
N LEU A 604 -4.78 -3.83 18.06
CA LEU A 604 -5.48 -3.34 16.89
C LEU A 604 -6.81 -2.73 17.33
N PHE A 605 -7.14 -1.53 16.83
CA PHE A 605 -8.47 -0.93 17.00
C PHE A 605 -9.15 -0.75 15.65
N VAL A 606 -10.41 -1.16 15.55
CA VAL A 606 -11.25 -1.02 14.36
C VAL A 606 -12.46 -0.15 14.72
N GLY A 607 -12.67 0.95 14.01
CA GLY A 607 -13.74 1.91 14.25
C GLY A 607 -14.18 2.65 13.00
N ASP A 608 -15.23 3.48 13.10
CA ASP A 608 -15.80 4.24 11.97
C ASP A 608 -15.00 5.50 11.59
N GLY A 609 -13.99 5.86 12.39
CA GLY A 609 -13.10 7.00 12.13
C GLY A 609 -13.64 8.36 12.55
N ILE A 610 -14.95 8.55 12.66
CA ILE A 610 -15.55 9.86 12.98
C ILE A 610 -15.53 10.09 14.50
N ASN A 611 -16.04 9.14 15.26
CA ASN A 611 -16.16 9.24 16.73
C ASN A 611 -14.96 8.69 17.47
N ASP A 612 -14.17 7.82 16.82
CA ASP A 612 -13.10 7.03 17.44
C ASP A 612 -11.70 7.48 17.06
N ALA A 613 -11.51 8.70 16.52
CA ALA A 613 -10.21 9.21 16.06
C ALA A 613 -9.11 9.13 17.13
N ALA A 614 -9.44 9.40 18.39
CA ALA A 614 -8.51 9.29 19.52
C ALA A 614 -8.11 7.83 19.79
N SER A 615 -9.06 6.90 19.72
CA SER A 615 -8.85 5.46 19.90
C SER A 615 -8.02 4.85 18.77
N LEU A 616 -8.30 5.25 17.51
CA LEU A 616 -7.53 4.85 16.33
C LEU A 616 -6.05 5.26 16.44
N LYS A 617 -5.81 6.50 16.91
CA LYS A 617 -4.44 7.00 17.10
C LYS A 617 -3.72 6.38 18.30
N GLN A 618 -4.46 6.01 19.36
CA GLN A 618 -3.86 5.42 20.56
C GLN A 618 -3.43 3.99 20.34
N ALA A 619 -4.19 3.20 19.57
CA ALA A 619 -3.86 1.81 19.29
C ALA A 619 -2.49 1.67 18.57
N ASN A 620 -1.87 0.50 18.69
CA ASN A 620 -0.64 0.20 17.94
C ASN A 620 -0.92 0.16 16.43
N VAL A 621 -2.14 -0.23 16.06
CA VAL A 621 -2.66 -0.15 14.69
C VAL A 621 -4.10 0.30 14.73
N GLY A 622 -4.42 1.38 14.02
CA GLY A 622 -5.78 1.86 13.82
C GLY A 622 -6.29 1.49 12.43
N ILE A 623 -7.41 0.76 12.35
CA ILE A 623 -8.12 0.48 11.10
C ILE A 623 -9.42 1.29 11.09
N ALA A 624 -9.53 2.24 10.17
CA ALA A 624 -10.75 3.02 9.98
C ALA A 624 -11.63 2.35 8.91
N MET A 625 -12.92 2.16 9.24
CA MET A 625 -13.94 1.69 8.31
C MET A 625 -14.62 2.91 7.69
N SER A 626 -14.46 3.09 6.37
CA SER A 626 -14.99 4.27 5.70
C SER A 626 -16.20 3.95 4.85
N SER A 627 -17.20 4.81 4.92
CA SER A 627 -18.33 4.83 3.99
C SER A 627 -18.08 5.73 2.76
N GLY A 628 -16.84 6.03 2.42
CA GLY A 628 -16.45 6.56 1.11
C GLY A 628 -16.09 8.03 1.00
N ALA A 629 -16.59 8.96 1.82
CA ALA A 629 -16.43 10.39 1.54
C ALA A 629 -15.25 11.08 2.28
N ASP A 630 -14.78 10.57 3.39
CA ASP A 630 -13.81 11.25 4.28
C ASP A 630 -12.49 10.47 4.54
N ILE A 631 -12.08 9.63 3.61
CA ILE A 631 -10.85 8.81 3.73
C ILE A 631 -9.61 9.65 4.09
N ALA A 632 -9.51 10.88 3.62
CA ALA A 632 -8.32 11.72 3.83
C ALA A 632 -8.20 12.31 5.25
N LYS A 633 -9.30 12.39 6.00
CA LYS A 633 -9.30 13.07 7.32
C LYS A 633 -9.05 12.13 8.50
N GLU A 634 -8.91 10.84 8.23
CA GLU A 634 -8.93 9.85 9.28
C GLU A 634 -7.64 9.67 10.04
N ALA A 635 -7.78 9.34 11.30
CA ALA A 635 -6.68 9.09 12.23
C ALA A 635 -6.08 7.69 12.10
N GLY A 636 -6.70 6.79 11.30
CA GLY A 636 -6.26 5.40 11.15
C GLY A 636 -5.00 5.23 10.30
N ASP A 637 -4.25 4.18 10.59
CA ASP A 637 -3.09 3.75 9.79
C ASP A 637 -3.50 2.98 8.54
N VAL A 638 -4.64 2.32 8.60
CA VAL A 638 -5.26 1.58 7.49
C VAL A 638 -6.70 2.07 7.32
N VAL A 639 -7.13 2.23 6.08
CA VAL A 639 -8.50 2.60 5.72
C VAL A 639 -9.10 1.49 4.87
N LEU A 640 -10.27 1.00 5.28
CA LEU A 640 -11.03 0.02 4.52
C LEU A 640 -12.04 0.75 3.64
N VAL A 641 -11.93 0.60 2.33
CA VAL A 641 -12.90 1.17 1.36
C VAL A 641 -14.24 0.45 1.46
N LYS A 642 -14.21 -0.85 1.76
CA LYS A 642 -15.39 -1.66 2.04
C LYS A 642 -15.77 -1.56 3.51
N ASN A 643 -17.06 -1.45 3.75
CA ASN A 643 -17.59 -1.44 5.12
C ASN A 643 -17.87 -2.87 5.64
N ASP A 644 -16.90 -3.80 5.45
CA ASP A 644 -16.97 -5.18 5.92
C ASP A 644 -15.83 -5.52 6.90
N LEU A 645 -16.09 -6.46 7.79
CA LEU A 645 -15.11 -6.89 8.80
C LEU A 645 -14.14 -7.96 8.27
N LYS A 646 -14.49 -8.61 7.17
CA LYS A 646 -13.57 -9.53 6.48
C LYS A 646 -12.33 -8.80 5.99
N SER A 647 -12.47 -7.56 5.53
CA SER A 647 -11.33 -6.72 5.13
C SER A 647 -10.39 -6.39 6.29
N ALA A 648 -10.90 -6.26 7.53
CA ALA A 648 -10.04 -6.10 8.70
C ALA A 648 -9.21 -7.36 8.97
N VAL A 649 -9.80 -8.55 8.87
CA VAL A 649 -9.08 -9.85 8.98
C VAL A 649 -8.09 -10.00 7.82
N ALA A 650 -8.50 -9.68 6.60
CA ALA A 650 -7.65 -9.72 5.41
C ALA A 650 -6.43 -8.79 5.54
N THR A 651 -6.55 -7.66 6.25
CA THR A 651 -5.43 -6.77 6.55
C THR A 651 -4.36 -7.45 7.40
N ILE A 652 -4.77 -8.23 8.40
CA ILE A 652 -3.85 -9.01 9.25
C ILE A 652 -3.16 -10.11 8.42
N ASN A 653 -3.91 -10.81 7.57
CA ASN A 653 -3.36 -11.84 6.69
C ASN A 653 -2.36 -11.24 5.69
N LEU A 654 -2.68 -10.09 5.10
CA LEU A 654 -1.79 -9.35 4.22
C LEU A 654 -0.48 -8.98 4.92
N ALA A 655 -0.55 -8.49 6.15
CA ALA A 655 0.62 -8.15 6.95
C ALA A 655 1.50 -9.38 7.21
N ASN A 656 0.91 -10.48 7.65
CA ASN A 656 1.62 -11.74 7.92
C ASN A 656 2.34 -12.27 6.68
N GLU A 657 1.65 -12.30 5.51
CA GLU A 657 2.25 -12.77 4.27
C GLU A 657 3.33 -11.80 3.74
N THR A 658 3.16 -10.51 3.98
CA THR A 658 4.17 -9.50 3.65
C THR A 658 5.43 -9.69 4.49
N MET A 659 5.28 -9.79 5.81
CA MET A 659 6.40 -9.98 6.73
C MET A 659 7.10 -11.31 6.50
N LYS A 660 6.37 -12.38 6.21
CA LYS A 660 6.93 -13.68 5.81
C LYS A 660 7.77 -13.55 4.53
N THR A 661 7.27 -12.84 3.53
CA THR A 661 7.98 -12.59 2.28
C THR A 661 9.25 -11.76 2.51
N ILE A 662 9.17 -10.69 3.32
CA ILE A 662 10.34 -9.87 3.68
C ILE A 662 11.40 -10.71 4.42
N LYS A 663 11.00 -11.51 5.42
CA LYS A 663 11.91 -12.39 6.16
C LYS A 663 12.58 -13.42 5.23
N GLN A 664 11.85 -14.01 4.30
CA GLN A 664 12.40 -14.92 3.28
C GLN A 664 13.39 -14.21 2.37
N ASN A 665 13.05 -13.01 1.89
CA ASN A 665 13.94 -12.21 1.04
C ASN A 665 15.24 -11.87 1.74
N LEU A 666 15.18 -11.43 2.99
CA LEU A 666 16.35 -11.13 3.80
C LEU A 666 17.21 -12.38 4.04
N PHE A 667 16.57 -13.50 4.36
CA PHE A 667 17.27 -14.78 4.54
C PHE A 667 18.06 -15.16 3.29
N TRP A 668 17.43 -15.17 2.12
CA TRP A 668 18.11 -15.50 0.86
C TRP A 668 19.21 -14.50 0.51
N ALA A 669 18.98 -13.21 0.73
CA ALA A 669 20.00 -12.19 0.49
C ALA A 669 21.25 -12.38 1.37
N PHE A 670 21.10 -12.84 2.62
CA PHE A 670 22.22 -13.10 3.52
C PHE A 670 22.89 -14.44 3.28
N VAL A 671 22.13 -15.53 3.15
CA VAL A 671 22.66 -16.88 2.98
C VAL A 671 23.51 -16.98 1.73
N TYR A 672 23.07 -16.34 0.66
CA TYR A 672 23.80 -16.31 -0.60
C TYR A 672 25.23 -15.76 -0.41
N ASN A 673 25.34 -14.60 0.24
CA ASN A 673 26.63 -13.98 0.52
C ASN A 673 27.45 -14.79 1.54
N ALA A 674 26.82 -15.29 2.61
CA ALA A 674 27.49 -16.06 3.64
C ALA A 674 28.14 -17.36 3.12
N VAL A 675 27.51 -18.01 2.14
CA VAL A 675 28.05 -19.23 1.51
C VAL A 675 29.08 -18.89 0.42
N CYS A 676 28.77 -17.90 -0.41
CA CYS A 676 29.60 -17.65 -1.58
C CYS A 676 30.88 -16.86 -1.29
N ILE A 677 30.93 -16.02 -0.24
CA ILE A 677 32.16 -15.28 0.12
C ILE A 677 33.29 -16.21 0.52
N PRO A 678 33.16 -17.22 1.41
CA PRO A 678 34.21 -18.18 1.71
C PRO A 678 34.71 -18.97 0.49
N VAL A 679 33.76 -19.36 -0.40
CA VAL A 679 34.11 -20.08 -1.63
C VAL A 679 34.90 -19.17 -2.58
N ALA A 680 34.51 -17.91 -2.73
CA ALA A 680 35.20 -16.89 -3.51
C ALA A 680 36.60 -16.58 -2.94
N ALA A 681 36.74 -16.56 -1.62
CA ALA A 681 38.03 -16.41 -0.94
C ALA A 681 38.94 -17.61 -1.12
N GLY A 682 38.42 -18.76 -1.58
CA GLY A 682 39.19 -19.96 -1.87
C GLY A 682 39.27 -20.97 -0.72
N VAL A 683 38.35 -20.89 0.27
CA VAL A 683 38.34 -21.88 1.39
C VAL A 683 38.15 -23.31 0.89
N LEU A 684 37.43 -23.50 -0.23
CA LEU A 684 37.20 -24.80 -0.86
C LEU A 684 38.21 -25.14 -1.98
N ALA A 685 39.26 -24.33 -2.16
CA ALA A 685 40.33 -24.60 -3.15
C ALA A 685 41.02 -25.96 -2.98
N PRO A 686 41.25 -26.46 -1.72
CA PRO A 686 41.82 -27.79 -1.54
C PRO A 686 40.94 -28.93 -2.10
N LEU A 687 39.65 -28.69 -2.26
CA LEU A 687 38.66 -29.61 -2.85
C LEU A 687 38.48 -29.39 -4.38
N GLY A 688 39.28 -28.53 -4.99
CA GLY A 688 39.20 -28.20 -6.40
C GLY A 688 38.04 -27.24 -6.75
N LEU A 689 37.34 -26.70 -5.75
CA LEU A 689 36.21 -25.79 -5.95
C LEU A 689 36.66 -24.34 -5.76
N MET A 690 36.75 -23.61 -6.88
CA MET A 690 37.07 -22.20 -6.89
C MET A 690 36.03 -21.42 -7.72
N LEU A 691 35.58 -20.29 -7.20
CA LEU A 691 34.72 -19.36 -7.94
C LEU A 691 35.61 -18.38 -8.73
N THR A 692 35.32 -18.24 -10.02
CA THR A 692 35.85 -17.12 -10.79
C THR A 692 34.96 -15.85 -10.63
N PRO A 693 35.51 -14.65 -10.84
CA PRO A 693 34.73 -13.42 -10.76
C PRO A 693 33.48 -13.39 -11.68
N VAL A 694 33.51 -14.12 -12.80
CA VAL A 694 32.40 -14.26 -13.74
C VAL A 694 31.24 -15.02 -13.10
N TYR A 695 31.53 -16.18 -12.47
CA TYR A 695 30.50 -16.93 -11.72
C TYR A 695 29.97 -16.15 -10.52
N GLY A 696 30.86 -15.36 -9.88
CA GLY A 696 30.45 -14.44 -8.84
C GLY A 696 29.43 -13.41 -9.30
N ALA A 697 29.65 -12.78 -10.46
CA ALA A 697 28.73 -11.80 -11.05
C ALA A 697 27.40 -12.45 -11.49
N ALA A 698 27.43 -13.64 -12.07
CA ALA A 698 26.24 -14.40 -12.42
C ALA A 698 25.41 -14.76 -11.17
N ALA A 699 26.06 -15.26 -10.14
CA ALA A 699 25.43 -15.62 -8.86
C ALA A 699 24.75 -14.42 -8.19
N MET A 700 25.40 -13.25 -8.18
CA MET A 700 24.82 -11.98 -7.69
C MET A 700 23.54 -11.61 -8.45
N CYS A 701 23.53 -11.77 -9.78
CA CYS A 701 22.35 -11.51 -10.61
C CYS A 701 21.18 -12.42 -10.19
N PHE A 702 21.41 -13.73 -10.02
CA PHE A 702 20.39 -14.69 -9.59
C PHE A 702 19.83 -14.39 -8.19
N SER A 703 20.67 -13.96 -7.25
CA SER A 703 20.23 -13.57 -5.91
C SER A 703 19.18 -12.44 -5.97
N SER A 704 19.47 -11.39 -6.75
CA SER A 704 18.52 -10.26 -6.92
C SER A 704 17.22 -10.70 -7.59
N VAL A 705 17.29 -11.55 -8.63
CA VAL A 705 16.11 -12.07 -9.33
C VAL A 705 15.25 -12.92 -8.39
N THR A 706 15.83 -13.76 -7.55
CA THR A 706 15.10 -14.59 -6.58
C THR A 706 14.29 -13.75 -5.61
N VAL A 707 14.89 -12.71 -5.03
CA VAL A 707 14.22 -11.79 -4.10
C VAL A 707 13.05 -11.05 -4.77
N VAL A 708 13.27 -10.60 -6.01
CA VAL A 708 12.23 -9.91 -6.78
C VAL A 708 11.08 -10.84 -7.11
N LEU A 709 11.33 -12.02 -7.62
CA LEU A 709 10.28 -13.01 -7.97
C LEU A 709 9.49 -13.42 -6.73
N ASN A 710 10.15 -13.63 -5.58
CA ASN A 710 9.46 -13.93 -4.34
C ASN A 710 8.55 -12.77 -3.89
N SER A 711 8.97 -11.53 -4.06
CA SER A 711 8.16 -10.34 -3.76
C SER A 711 6.96 -10.20 -4.70
N ILE A 712 7.15 -10.46 -6.01
CA ILE A 712 6.06 -10.39 -6.99
C ILE A 712 5.03 -11.51 -6.75
N ARG A 713 5.47 -12.69 -6.26
CA ARG A 713 4.58 -13.80 -5.90
C ARG A 713 3.49 -13.38 -4.90
N LEU A 714 3.80 -12.40 -4.02
CA LEU A 714 2.84 -11.87 -3.05
C LEU A 714 1.57 -11.33 -3.72
N ARG A 715 1.66 -10.76 -4.93
CA ARG A 715 0.53 -10.19 -5.67
C ARG A 715 -0.53 -11.21 -6.08
N PHE A 716 -0.17 -12.49 -6.14
CA PHE A 716 -1.04 -13.58 -6.55
C PHE A 716 -1.61 -14.36 -5.36
N LYS A 717 -1.32 -13.93 -4.14
CA LYS A 717 -1.88 -14.55 -2.95
C LYS A 717 -3.30 -14.09 -2.70
N GLN A 718 -4.12 -14.99 -2.23
CA GLN A 718 -5.43 -14.68 -1.66
C GLN A 718 -5.22 -14.25 -0.20
N ILE A 719 -5.88 -13.19 0.21
CA ILE A 719 -5.78 -12.60 1.55
C ILE A 719 -7.15 -12.62 2.25
#